data_7a57613a2af9746df432928702a8e046
#
_entry.id   7a57613a2af9746df432928702a8e046
#
_cell.length_a   1.000
_cell.length_b   1.000
_cell.length_c   1.000
_cell.angle_alpha   90.00
_cell.angle_beta   90.00
_cell.angle_gamma   90.00
#
_symmetry.space_group_name_H-M   'P 1'
#
loop_
_entity.id
_entity.type
_entity.pdbx_description
1 polymer ?
#
loop_
_entity_poly.entity_id
_entity_poly.type
_entity_poly.pdbx_seq_one_letter_code
_entity_poly.pdbx_strand_id
1 'polypeptide(L)'
;MQSFLQLVAHDLYAKIGNDLSRTVLVFPNKRANLFFNEHLAGESDQPIWSSAAMSISDLFRKLSVQKAGDPIRLVCELYKVFREETESQETLDDFYFWGELLISDFDDVDKNLVDADKLFSNLQDLKNLMDDYEFLDKEQEEAIQQFFQNFSIERHTVLKEKFISLWDKLGTIYHRYRENLAELGIAYEGMLYRNVIEQLDTTRLKYDKYIFVGFNVLNKVETKFFQLLQDADKAMFYWDYDLFYTKQIVKHEAGEFINRNLKLFPNELPESCFDTLRKPKNIRYISASTENAQARFLPEWVQSTLSTANEEKENAVVLCNEALLLPVLHSIPQEVKNVNITMGFPLAQTPVYSFINAAMELQTNGYRTATGRFTYETVSAILKHPYTRQLSINAEPLERELTKTNRFYPLPSELKMDDFLIKLFTPRSGIKELCDYLTELIKDISLLYREESEYNDIFNQLYRESLFKSYTTINRLYSLIETGELNVRTDTLRRLVSKVLTASNIPFHGEPAIGMQVMGVLETRNLDFRNIILLSLNEGQLPKSGGDSSFIPYNLRKAFGMTTIEHKNAVYAYYFYRLIQRAENITLLYNTSSNGLNRGEESRFMLQLLVEGPHKITREYLEAGQSPQGTTDISIEKTPEVFERLRCSYDCSNPQSYILSPSALNAYLDCRLKFYYRYVARLKAPDEVSAEIDSALFGTIFHLSAQLAYTDLTANRKIIQKEELERLLRNEVKLQNYVDLAFKQELFKVPADEKPEYNGVQLINSKVIVSYLKQLLRNDLQYAPFEMVAMEKPVAEKITIQTGQGPITLRLGGTIDRMDAKDTTLRIVDYKTGGSPKTPANIEQLFTPSETRPNYIFQTFLYAAIMSRQQSLKVAPSLLYIHRAASESYSPVIEMGEPRQPKIPVNNFAFFEDEFRERLQRLLKEIFDENEPFTQTEDTKKCAYCDFKAICKR
;
A
#
# COMPACT_ATOMS: atom_id res chain seq x y z
N MET A 1 -37.07 -25.50 7.33
CA MET A 1 -35.85 -26.33 7.28
C MET A 1 -35.41 -26.59 8.72
N GLN A 2 -35.11 -27.86 9.12
CA GLN A 2 -34.53 -28.12 10.44
C GLN A 2 -33.04 -27.91 10.39
N SER A 3 -32.51 -27.04 11.26
CA SER A 3 -31.07 -26.82 11.38
C SER A 3 -30.40 -27.94 12.16
N PHE A 4 -29.07 -28.09 11.99
CA PHE A 4 -28.31 -29.07 12.78
C PHE A 4 -28.45 -28.84 14.29
N LEU A 5 -28.31 -27.60 14.73
CA LEU A 5 -28.42 -27.26 16.16
C LEU A 5 -29.83 -27.50 16.71
N GLN A 6 -30.87 -27.33 15.90
CA GLN A 6 -32.25 -27.69 16.27
C GLN A 6 -32.41 -29.22 16.47
N LEU A 7 -31.82 -30.03 15.56
CA LEU A 7 -31.84 -31.51 15.74
C LEU A 7 -31.10 -31.92 17.02
N VAL A 8 -29.95 -31.29 17.32
CA VAL A 8 -29.17 -31.56 18.54
C VAL A 8 -29.96 -31.15 19.78
N ALA A 9 -30.63 -29.98 19.77
CA ALA A 9 -31.42 -29.47 20.90
C ALA A 9 -32.60 -30.44 21.18
N HIS A 10 -33.30 -30.89 20.14
CA HIS A 10 -34.41 -31.83 20.25
C HIS A 10 -33.96 -33.16 20.84
N ASP A 11 -32.90 -33.74 20.33
CA ASP A 11 -32.41 -35.06 20.79
C ASP A 11 -31.88 -34.99 22.24
N LEU A 12 -31.15 -33.94 22.57
CA LEU A 12 -30.68 -33.73 23.95
C LEU A 12 -31.83 -33.53 24.94
N TYR A 13 -32.84 -32.74 24.58
CA TYR A 13 -34.03 -32.55 25.38
C TYR A 13 -34.77 -33.90 25.58
N ALA A 14 -34.91 -34.68 24.52
CA ALA A 14 -35.55 -36.00 24.59
C ALA A 14 -34.77 -36.98 25.49
N LYS A 15 -33.45 -36.93 25.51
CA LYS A 15 -32.58 -37.88 26.26
C LYS A 15 -32.37 -37.46 27.74
N ILE A 16 -32.25 -36.16 27.99
CA ILE A 16 -31.84 -35.64 29.33
C ILE A 16 -33.00 -34.93 30.05
N GLY A 17 -33.93 -34.34 29.31
CA GLY A 17 -35.05 -33.58 29.89
C GLY A 17 -34.70 -32.12 30.20
N ASN A 18 -35.41 -31.55 31.21
CA ASN A 18 -35.33 -30.12 31.53
C ASN A 18 -34.07 -29.69 32.32
N ASP A 19 -33.28 -30.62 32.85
CA ASP A 19 -32.07 -30.28 33.65
C ASP A 19 -30.79 -30.72 33.00
N LEU A 20 -30.15 -29.80 32.27
CA LEU A 20 -28.86 -29.98 31.65
C LEU A 20 -27.72 -29.37 32.50
N SER A 21 -27.96 -28.93 33.73
CA SER A 21 -26.97 -28.19 34.55
C SER A 21 -25.70 -29.00 34.85
N ARG A 22 -25.76 -30.32 34.86
CA ARG A 22 -24.65 -31.24 35.08
C ARG A 22 -23.93 -31.64 33.79
N THR A 23 -24.31 -31.04 32.66
CA THR A 23 -23.69 -31.29 31.34
C THR A 23 -22.89 -30.10 30.86
N VAL A 24 -21.98 -30.30 29.93
CA VAL A 24 -21.26 -29.25 29.24
C VAL A 24 -21.28 -29.49 27.74
N LEU A 25 -21.72 -28.48 27.01
CA LEU A 25 -21.66 -28.43 25.54
C LEU A 25 -20.30 -27.87 25.12
N VAL A 26 -19.61 -28.63 24.29
CA VAL A 26 -18.31 -28.23 23.75
C VAL A 26 -18.47 -28.02 22.24
N PHE A 27 -18.20 -26.80 21.80
CA PHE A 27 -18.27 -26.38 20.40
C PHE A 27 -16.89 -26.03 19.83
N PRO A 28 -16.71 -26.09 18.50
CA PRO A 28 -15.52 -25.51 17.86
C PRO A 28 -15.46 -23.97 18.01
N ASN A 29 -16.61 -23.29 18.13
CA ASN A 29 -16.71 -21.84 18.36
C ASN A 29 -17.82 -21.51 19.39
N LYS A 30 -17.73 -20.36 20.04
CA LYS A 30 -18.69 -19.95 21.09
C LYS A 30 -20.07 -19.54 20.57
N ARG A 31 -20.16 -19.17 19.29
CA ARG A 31 -21.40 -18.61 18.72
C ARG A 31 -22.51 -19.65 18.57
N ALA A 32 -22.16 -20.87 18.21
CA ALA A 32 -23.11 -21.96 18.05
C ALA A 32 -23.99 -22.16 19.30
N ASN A 33 -23.44 -21.87 20.49
CA ASN A 33 -24.21 -21.96 21.74
C ASN A 33 -25.43 -21.01 21.80
N LEU A 34 -25.34 -19.82 21.22
CA LEU A 34 -26.44 -18.86 21.24
C LEU A 34 -27.63 -19.38 20.44
N PHE A 35 -27.39 -19.87 19.23
CA PHE A 35 -28.41 -20.48 18.38
C PHE A 35 -28.95 -21.79 18.98
N PHE A 36 -28.06 -22.59 19.58
CA PHE A 36 -28.48 -23.82 20.28
C PHE A 36 -29.44 -23.51 21.44
N ASN A 37 -29.13 -22.53 22.28
CA ASN A 37 -30.00 -22.13 23.42
C ASN A 37 -31.36 -21.60 22.96
N GLU A 38 -31.42 -20.89 21.83
CA GLU A 38 -32.69 -20.45 21.24
C GLU A 38 -33.53 -21.65 20.81
N HIS A 39 -32.94 -22.62 20.13
CA HIS A 39 -33.67 -23.84 19.78
C HIS A 39 -34.09 -24.68 20.99
N LEU A 40 -33.19 -24.81 21.97
CA LEU A 40 -33.50 -25.54 23.22
C LEU A 40 -34.66 -24.90 23.99
N ALA A 41 -34.68 -23.56 24.02
CA ALA A 41 -35.81 -22.84 24.68
C ALA A 41 -37.14 -23.07 23.96
N GLY A 42 -37.14 -23.39 22.67
CA GLY A 42 -38.34 -23.73 21.91
C GLY A 42 -38.84 -25.16 22.13
N GLU A 43 -38.10 -26.05 22.81
CA GLU A 43 -38.49 -27.46 23.02
C GLU A 43 -39.49 -27.65 24.21
N SER A 44 -39.65 -26.63 25.09
CA SER A 44 -40.50 -26.76 26.24
C SER A 44 -41.06 -25.39 26.66
N ASP A 45 -42.32 -25.41 27.10
CA ASP A 45 -43.00 -24.26 27.74
C ASP A 45 -42.58 -24.09 29.24
N GLN A 46 -41.85 -25.07 29.78
CA GLN A 46 -41.35 -25.03 31.15
C GLN A 46 -39.89 -24.55 31.17
N PRO A 47 -39.42 -23.93 32.27
CA PRO A 47 -38.04 -23.51 32.42
C PRO A 47 -37.06 -24.70 32.27
N ILE A 48 -36.02 -24.51 31.45
CA ILE A 48 -34.96 -25.47 31.25
C ILE A 48 -33.70 -24.95 31.96
N TRP A 49 -33.04 -25.80 32.76
CA TRP A 49 -31.70 -25.52 33.28
C TRP A 49 -30.68 -25.77 32.19
N SER A 50 -30.15 -24.69 31.63
CA SER A 50 -29.18 -24.76 30.51
C SER A 50 -27.85 -25.42 30.94
N SER A 51 -27.24 -26.12 30.00
CA SER A 51 -25.88 -26.64 30.15
C SER A 51 -24.83 -25.54 30.18
N ALA A 52 -23.67 -25.82 30.78
CA ALA A 52 -22.51 -24.98 30.55
C ALA A 52 -22.06 -25.10 29.07
N ALA A 53 -21.60 -24.01 28.48
CA ALA A 53 -21.08 -24.05 27.13
C ALA A 53 -19.66 -23.44 27.05
N MET A 54 -18.80 -24.05 26.25
CA MET A 54 -17.43 -23.58 26.06
C MET A 54 -16.82 -24.07 24.76
N SER A 55 -15.74 -23.43 24.33
CA SER A 55 -14.93 -23.97 23.24
C SER A 55 -14.00 -25.09 23.75
N ILE A 56 -13.46 -25.88 22.82
CA ILE A 56 -12.48 -26.91 23.16
C ILE A 56 -11.22 -26.31 23.80
N SER A 57 -10.74 -25.16 23.29
CA SER A 57 -9.64 -24.42 23.91
C SER A 57 -9.94 -23.97 25.34
N ASP A 58 -11.15 -23.45 25.59
CA ASP A 58 -11.55 -23.04 26.96
C ASP A 58 -11.61 -24.25 27.89
N LEU A 59 -12.04 -25.41 27.40
CA LEU A 59 -12.09 -26.64 28.16
C LEU A 59 -10.67 -27.07 28.58
N PHE A 60 -9.73 -27.16 27.66
CA PHE A 60 -8.34 -27.51 27.97
C PHE A 60 -7.70 -26.51 28.92
N ARG A 61 -7.93 -25.19 28.73
CA ARG A 61 -7.41 -24.15 29.66
C ARG A 61 -7.98 -24.30 31.08
N LYS A 62 -9.23 -24.72 31.24
CA LYS A 62 -9.84 -24.96 32.54
C LYS A 62 -9.31 -26.24 33.23
N LEU A 63 -8.93 -27.22 32.42
CA LEU A 63 -8.35 -28.47 32.93
C LEU A 63 -6.84 -28.37 33.22
N SER A 64 -6.18 -27.38 32.63
CA SER A 64 -4.73 -27.20 32.82
C SER A 64 -4.40 -26.52 34.11
N VAL A 65 -3.30 -26.95 34.74
CA VAL A 65 -2.65 -26.28 35.88
C VAL A 65 -1.89 -25.03 35.42
N GLN A 66 -1.34 -25.07 34.21
CA GLN A 66 -0.57 -23.96 33.63
C GLN A 66 -1.49 -22.95 32.95
N LYS A 67 -1.04 -21.67 32.89
CA LYS A 67 -1.72 -20.59 32.17
C LYS A 67 -1.15 -20.47 30.74
N ALA A 68 -2.00 -20.09 29.82
CA ALA A 68 -1.53 -19.75 28.48
C ALA A 68 -0.57 -18.55 28.56
N GLY A 69 0.63 -18.68 28.02
CA GLY A 69 1.65 -17.64 27.99
C GLY A 69 1.30 -16.54 26.99
N ASP A 70 1.79 -15.34 27.25
CA ASP A 70 1.75 -14.24 26.27
C ASP A 70 2.62 -14.59 25.05
N PRO A 71 2.13 -14.48 23.79
CA PRO A 71 2.90 -14.88 22.60
C PRO A 71 4.28 -14.21 22.50
N ILE A 72 4.38 -12.92 22.84
CA ILE A 72 5.66 -12.19 22.78
C ILE A 72 6.61 -12.71 23.85
N ARG A 73 6.11 -12.92 25.07
CA ARG A 73 6.88 -13.50 26.17
C ARG A 73 7.36 -14.91 25.86
N LEU A 74 6.52 -15.72 25.23
CA LEU A 74 6.90 -17.07 24.79
C LEU A 74 8.09 -17.04 23.83
N VAL A 75 8.14 -16.10 22.89
CA VAL A 75 9.30 -15.94 21.99
C VAL A 75 10.55 -15.49 22.74
N CYS A 76 10.41 -14.57 23.70
CA CYS A 76 11.53 -14.10 24.52
C CYS A 76 12.12 -15.24 25.39
N GLU A 77 11.27 -16.10 25.97
CA GLU A 77 11.72 -17.26 26.73
C GLU A 77 12.39 -18.31 25.83
N LEU A 78 11.84 -18.55 24.64
CA LEU A 78 12.48 -19.43 23.66
C LEU A 78 13.85 -18.90 23.23
N TYR A 79 13.98 -17.58 23.04
CA TYR A 79 15.26 -16.95 22.68
C TYR A 79 16.34 -17.17 23.74
N LYS A 80 15.99 -17.12 25.05
CA LYS A 80 16.94 -17.38 26.13
C LYS A 80 17.48 -18.80 26.02
N VAL A 81 16.59 -19.79 25.90
CA VAL A 81 16.97 -21.21 25.76
C VAL A 81 17.78 -21.43 24.46
N PHE A 82 17.34 -20.86 23.35
CA PHE A 82 18.04 -20.96 22.07
C PHE A 82 19.47 -20.44 22.17
N ARG A 83 19.67 -19.27 22.78
CA ARG A 83 20.99 -18.65 22.92
C ARG A 83 21.92 -19.47 23.84
N GLU A 84 21.39 -20.06 24.91
CA GLU A 84 22.14 -20.92 25.81
C GLU A 84 22.61 -22.22 25.12
N GLU A 85 21.71 -22.88 24.35
CA GLU A 85 22.00 -24.14 23.68
C GLU A 85 22.87 -24.02 22.44
N THR A 86 22.73 -22.89 21.70
CA THR A 86 23.45 -22.70 20.44
C THR A 86 24.71 -21.89 20.60
N GLU A 87 24.93 -21.22 21.75
CA GLU A 87 26.01 -20.25 21.98
C GLU A 87 25.98 -19.13 20.92
N SER A 88 24.81 -18.85 20.34
CA SER A 88 24.64 -17.90 19.25
C SER A 88 24.85 -16.47 19.72
N GLN A 89 25.51 -15.66 18.89
CA GLN A 89 25.66 -14.22 19.07
C GLN A 89 24.47 -13.42 18.48
N GLU A 90 23.46 -14.09 17.98
CA GLU A 90 22.30 -13.44 17.38
C GLU A 90 21.50 -12.66 18.42
N THR A 91 20.96 -11.53 17.95
CA THR A 91 20.12 -10.66 18.79
C THR A 91 18.67 -11.16 18.79
N LEU A 92 17.89 -10.73 19.76
CA LEU A 92 16.44 -11.01 19.77
C LEU A 92 15.75 -10.43 18.51
N ASP A 93 16.29 -9.33 17.97
CA ASP A 93 15.80 -8.73 16.72
C ASP A 93 15.86 -9.68 15.51
N ASP A 94 16.93 -10.43 15.42
CA ASP A 94 17.16 -11.37 14.32
C ASP A 94 16.39 -12.67 14.53
N PHE A 95 16.23 -13.09 15.79
CA PHE A 95 15.56 -14.31 16.18
C PHE A 95 14.04 -14.23 16.20
N TYR A 96 13.45 -13.06 16.49
CA TYR A 96 12.04 -12.94 16.92
C TYR A 96 11.04 -13.63 16.00
N PHE A 97 11.04 -13.26 14.72
CA PHE A 97 10.08 -13.81 13.73
C PHE A 97 10.29 -15.28 13.43
N TRP A 98 11.52 -15.72 13.56
CA TRP A 98 11.93 -17.10 13.44
C TRP A 98 11.50 -17.92 14.67
N GLY A 99 11.64 -17.36 15.85
CA GLY A 99 11.18 -17.96 17.09
C GLY A 99 9.68 -18.21 17.15
N GLU A 100 8.87 -17.31 16.58
CA GLU A 100 7.42 -17.54 16.44
C GLU A 100 7.12 -18.78 15.59
N LEU A 101 7.84 -18.95 14.49
CA LEU A 101 7.68 -20.10 13.61
C LEU A 101 8.04 -21.41 14.36
N LEU A 102 9.12 -21.38 15.12
CA LEU A 102 9.55 -22.53 15.89
C LEU A 102 8.54 -22.91 17.00
N ILE A 103 7.94 -21.92 17.67
CA ILE A 103 6.86 -22.16 18.63
C ILE A 103 5.64 -22.82 17.94
N SER A 104 5.31 -22.38 16.72
CA SER A 104 4.22 -22.98 15.96
C SER A 104 4.50 -24.46 15.61
N ASP A 105 5.75 -24.79 15.28
CA ASP A 105 6.15 -26.18 15.04
C ASP A 105 6.12 -27.02 16.33
N PHE A 106 6.59 -26.49 17.45
CA PHE A 106 6.49 -27.16 18.74
C PHE A 106 5.03 -27.35 19.20
N ASP A 107 4.16 -26.38 18.92
CA ASP A 107 2.72 -26.48 19.14
C ASP A 107 2.09 -27.63 18.35
N ASP A 108 2.48 -27.77 17.08
CA ASP A 108 2.04 -28.89 16.23
C ASP A 108 2.59 -30.24 16.70
N VAL A 109 3.83 -30.32 17.16
CA VAL A 109 4.45 -31.52 17.74
C VAL A 109 3.63 -31.98 18.93
N ASP A 110 3.31 -31.08 19.85
CA ASP A 110 2.55 -31.42 21.05
C ASP A 110 1.09 -31.78 20.77
N LYS A 111 0.39 -30.99 19.93
CA LYS A 111 -1.01 -31.27 19.53
C LYS A 111 -1.17 -32.63 18.82
N ASN A 112 -0.11 -33.06 18.12
CA ASN A 112 -0.12 -34.36 17.45
C ASN A 112 0.57 -35.48 18.27
N LEU A 113 0.93 -35.24 19.53
CA LEU A 113 1.60 -36.20 20.42
C LEU A 113 2.84 -36.87 19.77
N VAL A 114 3.58 -36.08 19.00
CA VAL A 114 4.77 -36.54 18.30
C VAL A 114 5.91 -36.72 19.32
N ASP A 115 6.67 -37.78 19.13
CA ASP A 115 7.92 -38.02 19.86
C ASP A 115 9.00 -37.08 19.26
N ALA A 116 9.33 -36.03 20.01
CA ALA A 116 10.25 -34.98 19.55
C ALA A 116 11.68 -35.52 19.32
N ASP A 117 12.10 -36.51 20.14
CA ASP A 117 13.45 -37.10 20.01
C ASP A 117 13.56 -37.86 18.68
N LYS A 118 12.51 -38.64 18.33
CA LYS A 118 12.47 -39.32 17.05
C LYS A 118 12.35 -38.38 15.86
N LEU A 119 11.55 -37.32 16.00
CA LEU A 119 11.35 -36.33 14.94
C LEU A 119 12.65 -35.61 14.60
N PHE A 120 13.34 -35.10 15.62
CA PHE A 120 14.52 -34.27 15.43
C PHE A 120 15.82 -35.08 15.23
N SER A 121 15.81 -36.36 15.48
CA SER A 121 16.96 -37.27 15.25
C SER A 121 17.09 -37.80 13.81
N ASN A 122 16.08 -37.64 12.96
CA ASN A 122 16.02 -38.22 11.63
C ASN A 122 16.65 -37.34 10.54
N LEU A 123 17.98 -37.22 10.60
CA LEU A 123 18.79 -36.38 9.70
C LEU A 123 18.91 -36.94 8.27
N GLN A 124 18.73 -38.26 8.08
CA GLN A 124 18.98 -38.88 6.77
C GLN A 124 17.90 -38.54 5.74
N ASP A 125 16.66 -38.46 6.18
CA ASP A 125 15.55 -38.03 5.32
C ASP A 125 15.60 -36.54 5.03
N LEU A 126 16.14 -35.73 5.93
CA LEU A 126 16.41 -34.31 5.70
C LEU A 126 17.47 -34.07 4.63
N LYS A 127 18.53 -34.86 4.57
CA LYS A 127 19.53 -34.76 3.50
C LYS A 127 18.95 -34.97 2.12
N ASN A 128 18.04 -35.94 1.99
CA ASN A 128 17.40 -36.24 0.70
C ASN A 128 16.36 -35.17 0.28
N LEU A 129 15.78 -34.44 1.25
CA LEU A 129 14.80 -33.39 1.01
C LEU A 129 15.42 -32.04 0.68
N MET A 130 16.66 -31.80 1.10
CA MET A 130 17.34 -30.51 0.87
C MET A 130 17.84 -30.32 -0.57
N ASP A 131 17.78 -31.32 -1.42
CA ASP A 131 18.13 -31.20 -2.85
C ASP A 131 16.99 -30.62 -3.71
N ASP A 132 15.75 -30.51 -3.15
CA ASP A 132 14.55 -29.96 -3.82
C ASP A 132 14.07 -28.66 -3.11
N TYR A 133 14.71 -27.54 -3.42
CA TYR A 133 14.36 -26.20 -2.88
C TYR A 133 13.08 -25.56 -3.49
N GLU A 134 12.41 -26.22 -4.40
CA GLU A 134 11.21 -25.69 -5.08
C GLU A 134 9.98 -25.49 -4.16
N PHE A 135 10.06 -25.86 -2.87
CA PHE A 135 8.92 -25.87 -1.94
C PHE A 135 8.85 -24.67 -1.00
N LEU A 136 9.85 -23.80 -0.97
CA LEU A 136 9.85 -22.61 -0.13
C LEU A 136 9.24 -21.42 -0.91
N ASP A 137 8.29 -20.73 -0.31
CA ASP A 137 7.88 -19.44 -0.85
C ASP A 137 8.95 -18.36 -0.56
N LYS A 138 8.86 -17.23 -1.26
CA LYS A 138 9.83 -16.14 -1.12
C LYS A 138 9.95 -15.58 0.29
N GLU A 139 8.86 -15.58 1.07
CA GLU A 139 8.85 -15.11 2.46
C GLU A 139 9.56 -16.11 3.38
N GLN A 140 9.42 -17.41 3.10
CA GLN A 140 10.13 -18.48 3.79
C GLN A 140 11.62 -18.44 3.49
N GLU A 141 11.97 -18.22 2.23
CA GLU A 141 13.34 -18.04 1.78
C GLU A 141 13.96 -16.78 2.40
N GLU A 142 13.25 -15.65 2.42
CA GLU A 142 13.69 -14.41 3.07
C GLU A 142 13.83 -14.55 4.59
N ALA A 143 12.92 -15.25 5.28
CA ALA A 143 13.01 -15.50 6.71
C ALA A 143 14.21 -16.39 7.07
N ILE A 144 14.49 -17.42 6.26
CA ILE A 144 15.68 -18.27 6.40
C ILE A 144 16.93 -17.50 6.02
N GLN A 145 16.91 -16.68 4.96
CA GLN A 145 18.00 -15.82 4.57
C GLN A 145 18.29 -14.73 5.60
N GLN A 146 17.30 -14.10 6.21
CA GLN A 146 17.48 -13.14 7.30
C GLN A 146 18.06 -13.78 8.55
N PHE A 147 17.65 -14.99 8.89
CA PHE A 147 18.25 -15.73 10.00
C PHE A 147 19.76 -15.99 9.76
N PHE A 148 20.12 -16.25 8.50
CA PHE A 148 21.50 -16.49 8.12
C PHE A 148 22.19 -15.28 7.47
N GLN A 149 21.73 -14.06 7.69
CA GLN A 149 22.18 -12.81 7.04
C GLN A 149 23.69 -12.47 7.19
N ASN A 150 24.40 -13.18 8.06
CA ASN A 150 25.85 -13.09 8.17
C ASN A 150 26.61 -13.98 7.16
N PHE A 151 25.92 -14.55 6.15
CA PHE A 151 26.51 -15.49 5.19
C PHE A 151 26.41 -14.99 3.76
N SER A 152 27.54 -14.96 3.09
CA SER A 152 27.61 -14.66 1.66
C SER A 152 26.84 -15.72 0.85
N ILE A 153 25.99 -15.25 -0.02
CA ILE A 153 25.06 -15.99 -0.90
C ILE A 153 25.77 -17.05 -1.79
N GLU A 154 27.09 -17.02 -1.88
CA GLU A 154 27.85 -17.87 -2.80
C GLU A 154 28.12 -19.31 -2.34
N ARG A 155 27.66 -19.72 -1.14
CA ARG A 155 27.94 -21.09 -0.62
C ARG A 155 26.69 -21.75 -0.02
N HIS A 156 25.88 -22.35 -0.86
CA HIS A 156 24.78 -23.25 -0.48
C HIS A 156 25.18 -24.32 0.56
N THR A 157 26.41 -24.76 0.56
CA THR A 157 26.97 -25.77 1.48
C THR A 157 26.99 -25.30 2.95
N VAL A 158 27.27 -24.04 3.22
CA VAL A 158 27.41 -23.52 4.60
C VAL A 158 26.04 -23.29 5.27
N LEU A 159 25.03 -22.86 4.51
CA LEU A 159 23.65 -22.74 4.97
C LEU A 159 23.07 -24.12 5.36
N LYS A 160 23.34 -25.11 4.53
CA LYS A 160 22.94 -26.51 4.74
C LYS A 160 23.56 -27.10 6.03
N GLU A 161 24.84 -26.91 6.25
CA GLU A 161 25.54 -27.37 7.44
C GLU A 161 25.01 -26.69 8.73
N LYS A 162 24.70 -25.41 8.66
CA LYS A 162 24.13 -24.69 9.81
C LYS A 162 22.69 -25.09 10.11
N PHE A 163 21.87 -25.31 9.10
CA PHE A 163 20.52 -25.84 9.29
C PHE A 163 20.56 -27.23 9.93
N ILE A 164 21.44 -28.11 9.49
CA ILE A 164 21.61 -29.45 10.08
C ILE A 164 22.10 -29.33 11.53
N SER A 165 23.09 -28.47 11.80
CA SER A 165 23.61 -28.24 13.14
C SER A 165 22.53 -27.66 14.10
N LEU A 166 21.64 -26.82 13.58
CA LEU A 166 20.51 -26.31 14.32
C LEU A 166 19.47 -27.40 14.56
N TRP A 167 19.17 -28.21 13.53
CA TRP A 167 18.19 -29.31 13.62
C TRP A 167 18.55 -30.29 14.72
N ASP A 168 19.83 -30.65 14.83
CA ASP A 168 20.34 -31.57 15.87
C ASP A 168 20.12 -31.01 17.29
N LYS A 169 20.03 -29.70 17.45
CA LYS A 169 19.80 -29.02 18.74
C LYS A 169 18.32 -28.81 19.05
N LEU A 170 17.42 -28.90 18.04
CA LEU A 170 15.99 -28.60 18.20
C LEU A 170 15.32 -29.50 19.25
N GLY A 171 15.70 -30.76 19.34
CA GLY A 171 15.19 -31.67 20.39
C GLY A 171 15.54 -31.18 21.79
N THR A 172 16.81 -30.82 22.02
CA THR A 172 17.26 -30.27 23.31
C THR A 172 16.59 -28.93 23.63
N ILE A 173 16.50 -28.03 22.63
CA ILE A 173 15.81 -26.74 22.77
C ILE A 173 14.34 -26.95 23.14
N TYR A 174 13.64 -27.89 22.47
CA TYR A 174 12.24 -28.20 22.76
C TYR A 174 12.04 -28.65 24.21
N HIS A 175 12.86 -29.59 24.73
CA HIS A 175 12.74 -30.09 26.09
C HIS A 175 13.05 -29.00 27.12
N ARG A 176 14.16 -28.29 26.97
CA ARG A 176 14.54 -27.22 27.90
C ARG A 176 13.56 -26.04 27.88
N TYR A 177 13.02 -25.74 26.73
CA TYR A 177 12.00 -24.70 26.60
C TYR A 177 10.72 -25.08 27.35
N ARG A 178 10.27 -26.34 27.26
CA ARG A 178 9.11 -26.83 28.01
C ARG A 178 9.38 -26.84 29.53
N GLU A 179 10.56 -27.25 29.96
CA GLU A 179 10.97 -27.20 31.37
C GLU A 179 10.94 -25.76 31.90
N ASN A 180 11.56 -24.82 31.20
CA ASN A 180 11.57 -23.40 31.57
C ASN A 180 10.14 -22.82 31.67
N LEU A 181 9.30 -23.09 30.67
CA LEU A 181 7.90 -22.65 30.72
C LEU A 181 7.11 -23.30 31.87
N ALA A 182 7.37 -24.56 32.18
CA ALA A 182 6.75 -25.27 33.30
C ALA A 182 7.14 -24.63 34.67
N GLU A 183 8.39 -24.27 34.86
CA GLU A 183 8.86 -23.54 36.04
C GLU A 183 8.19 -22.18 36.21
N LEU A 184 7.98 -21.48 35.11
CA LEU A 184 7.26 -20.18 35.05
C LEU A 184 5.73 -20.31 35.20
N GLY A 185 5.19 -21.55 35.23
CA GLY A 185 3.75 -21.81 35.32
C GLY A 185 2.95 -21.39 34.08
N ILE A 186 3.62 -21.24 32.93
CA ILE A 186 3.00 -20.86 31.62
C ILE A 186 3.24 -21.95 30.58
N ALA A 187 2.44 -21.93 29.51
CA ALA A 187 2.61 -22.86 28.39
C ALA A 187 2.11 -22.23 27.08
N TYR A 188 2.64 -22.66 25.94
CA TYR A 188 1.97 -22.48 24.65
C TYR A 188 0.84 -23.51 24.53
N GLU A 189 -0.08 -23.32 23.57
CA GLU A 189 -1.35 -24.06 23.54
C GLU A 189 -1.16 -25.58 23.42
N GLY A 190 -0.30 -26.04 22.53
CA GLY A 190 -0.02 -27.47 22.33
C GLY A 190 0.58 -28.13 23.56
N MET A 191 1.54 -27.48 24.21
CA MET A 191 2.11 -27.94 25.48
C MET A 191 1.03 -28.09 26.56
N LEU A 192 0.15 -27.07 26.66
CA LEU A 192 -0.97 -27.09 27.60
C LEU A 192 -1.90 -28.29 27.33
N TYR A 193 -2.26 -28.54 26.07
CA TYR A 193 -3.12 -29.65 25.68
C TYR A 193 -2.47 -31.00 25.99
N ARG A 194 -1.20 -31.19 25.65
CA ARG A 194 -0.47 -32.43 25.91
C ARG A 194 -0.37 -32.72 27.40
N ASN A 195 -0.01 -31.71 28.19
CA ASN A 195 0.10 -31.88 29.64
C ASN A 195 -1.24 -32.27 30.29
N VAL A 196 -2.36 -31.67 29.84
CA VAL A 196 -3.69 -32.06 30.30
C VAL A 196 -3.95 -33.54 30.04
N ILE A 197 -3.66 -34.04 28.84
CA ILE A 197 -3.92 -35.47 28.49
C ILE A 197 -3.01 -36.44 29.29
N GLU A 198 -1.77 -36.07 29.50
CA GLU A 198 -0.82 -36.89 30.26
C GLU A 198 -1.17 -37.01 31.74
N GLN A 199 -1.89 -35.98 32.28
CA GLN A 199 -2.25 -35.90 33.72
C GLN A 199 -3.75 -36.08 33.99
N LEU A 200 -4.57 -36.35 32.96
CA LEU A 200 -6.03 -36.38 33.06
C LEU A 200 -6.53 -37.50 33.97
N ASP A 201 -7.21 -37.14 35.05
CA ASP A 201 -8.01 -38.04 35.87
C ASP A 201 -9.49 -37.83 35.59
N THR A 202 -10.09 -38.74 34.86
CA THR A 202 -11.51 -38.68 34.45
C THR A 202 -12.48 -38.73 35.63
N THR A 203 -12.07 -39.21 36.79
CA THR A 203 -12.90 -39.26 38.01
C THR A 203 -13.09 -37.91 38.65
N ARG A 204 -12.15 -36.96 38.42
CA ARG A 204 -12.18 -35.59 38.96
C ARG A 204 -12.87 -34.58 38.05
N LEU A 205 -13.39 -35.02 36.92
CA LEU A 205 -14.07 -34.15 36.00
C LEU A 205 -15.41 -33.64 36.55
N LYS A 206 -15.65 -32.33 36.42
CA LYS A 206 -16.78 -31.60 37.02
C LYS A 206 -18.13 -32.05 36.55
N TYR A 207 -18.28 -32.34 35.24
CA TYR A 207 -19.54 -32.62 34.59
C TYR A 207 -19.79 -34.13 34.42
N ASP A 208 -21.05 -34.54 34.48
CA ASP A 208 -21.44 -35.94 34.28
C ASP A 208 -21.34 -36.34 32.79
N LYS A 209 -21.69 -35.44 31.86
CA LYS A 209 -21.57 -35.62 30.43
C LYS A 209 -20.91 -34.43 29.73
N TYR A 210 -20.01 -34.75 28.80
CA TYR A 210 -19.34 -33.79 27.89
C TYR A 210 -19.93 -34.06 26.49
N ILE A 211 -20.58 -33.07 25.93
CA ILE A 211 -21.36 -33.14 24.69
C ILE A 211 -20.60 -32.38 23.62
N PHE A 212 -19.99 -33.09 22.68
CA PHE A 212 -19.21 -32.54 21.58
C PHE A 212 -20.06 -32.34 20.35
N VAL A 213 -20.19 -31.07 19.89
CA VAL A 213 -21.14 -30.71 18.83
C VAL A 213 -20.44 -30.08 17.63
N GLY A 214 -20.56 -30.68 16.46
CA GLY A 214 -20.18 -30.15 15.17
C GLY A 214 -18.68 -29.99 14.95
N PHE A 215 -17.87 -30.88 15.50
CA PHE A 215 -16.45 -31.00 15.18
C PHE A 215 -16.25 -31.66 13.82
N ASN A 216 -15.10 -31.40 13.20
CA ASN A 216 -14.66 -32.08 11.98
C ASN A 216 -13.25 -32.64 12.14
N VAL A 217 -12.24 -31.78 12.13
CA VAL A 217 -10.85 -32.19 12.34
C VAL A 217 -10.58 -32.31 13.82
N LEU A 218 -9.98 -33.39 14.23
CA LEU A 218 -9.44 -33.64 15.56
C LEU A 218 -7.93 -33.87 15.44
N ASN A 219 -7.14 -33.17 16.23
CA ASN A 219 -5.75 -33.49 16.44
C ASN A 219 -5.63 -34.76 17.32
N LYS A 220 -4.42 -35.32 17.48
CA LYS A 220 -4.25 -36.54 18.25
C LYS A 220 -4.56 -36.37 19.75
N VAL A 221 -4.28 -35.19 20.31
CA VAL A 221 -4.63 -34.85 21.70
C VAL A 221 -6.13 -34.89 21.90
N GLU A 222 -6.88 -34.21 21.02
CA GLU A 222 -8.34 -34.15 21.08
C GLU A 222 -8.96 -35.54 20.86
N THR A 223 -8.43 -36.32 19.91
CA THR A 223 -8.87 -37.71 19.68
C THR A 223 -8.70 -38.55 20.93
N LYS A 224 -7.54 -38.48 21.58
CA LYS A 224 -7.26 -39.19 22.83
C LYS A 224 -8.16 -38.73 23.98
N PHE A 225 -8.40 -37.42 24.06
CA PHE A 225 -9.31 -36.88 25.06
C PHE A 225 -10.73 -37.41 24.88
N PHE A 226 -11.26 -37.43 23.69
CA PHE A 226 -12.59 -38.00 23.37
C PHE A 226 -12.69 -39.47 23.71
N GLN A 227 -11.64 -40.27 23.41
CA GLN A 227 -11.57 -41.68 23.78
C GLN A 227 -11.63 -41.88 25.29
N LEU A 228 -10.82 -41.13 26.06
CA LEU A 228 -10.81 -41.21 27.53
C LEU A 228 -12.17 -40.89 28.16
N LEU A 229 -12.89 -39.91 27.59
CA LEU A 229 -14.23 -39.56 28.06
C LEU A 229 -15.29 -40.60 27.62
N GLN A 230 -15.15 -41.18 26.42
CA GLN A 230 -16.03 -42.25 25.95
C GLN A 230 -15.86 -43.51 26.82
N ASP A 231 -14.64 -43.93 27.08
CA ASP A 231 -14.33 -45.10 27.93
C ASP A 231 -14.85 -44.91 29.38
N ALA A 232 -14.91 -43.67 29.86
CA ALA A 232 -15.49 -43.31 31.14
C ALA A 232 -17.02 -43.13 31.14
N ASP A 233 -17.69 -43.39 30.00
CA ASP A 233 -19.12 -43.14 29.77
C ASP A 233 -19.53 -41.66 30.05
N LYS A 234 -18.62 -40.72 29.75
CA LYS A 234 -18.83 -39.26 29.96
C LYS A 234 -18.95 -38.46 28.66
N ALA A 235 -18.95 -39.07 27.49
CA ALA A 235 -19.01 -38.33 26.22
C ALA A 235 -20.28 -38.63 25.43
N MET A 236 -20.75 -37.60 24.72
CA MET A 236 -21.78 -37.72 23.66
C MET A 236 -21.28 -36.97 22.44
N PHE A 237 -21.54 -37.47 21.23
CA PHE A 237 -20.99 -36.90 20.00
C PHE A 237 -22.08 -36.59 18.98
N TYR A 238 -22.12 -35.34 18.53
CA TYR A 238 -23.00 -34.86 17.47
C TYR A 238 -22.17 -34.34 16.31
N TRP A 239 -22.06 -35.19 15.25
CA TRP A 239 -21.34 -34.87 14.04
C TRP A 239 -22.28 -34.30 13.00
N ASP A 240 -21.88 -33.17 12.35
CA ASP A 240 -22.64 -32.59 11.24
C ASP A 240 -21.98 -32.97 9.92
N TYR A 241 -22.71 -33.68 9.06
CA TYR A 241 -22.24 -34.16 7.77
C TYR A 241 -23.38 -34.35 6.79
N ASP A 242 -23.08 -34.76 5.55
CA ASP A 242 -24.08 -35.21 4.57
C ASP A 242 -23.62 -36.48 3.90
N LEU A 243 -24.60 -37.34 3.56
CA LEU A 243 -24.37 -38.63 2.90
C LEU A 243 -23.77 -38.45 1.49
N PHE A 244 -23.98 -37.30 0.87
CA PHE A 244 -23.40 -36.96 -0.42
C PHE A 244 -21.89 -37.12 -0.43
N TYR A 245 -21.17 -36.56 0.55
CA TYR A 245 -19.70 -36.60 0.59
C TYR A 245 -19.12 -37.66 1.54
N THR A 246 -19.94 -38.36 2.30
CA THR A 246 -19.47 -39.43 3.20
C THR A 246 -19.65 -40.83 2.61
N LYS A 247 -20.61 -41.05 1.72
CA LYS A 247 -20.93 -42.35 1.11
C LYS A 247 -20.65 -42.45 -0.39
N GLN A 248 -19.79 -41.63 -0.95
CA GLN A 248 -19.40 -41.75 -2.36
C GLN A 248 -18.44 -42.94 -2.57
N ILE A 249 -18.48 -43.49 -3.77
CA ILE A 249 -17.57 -44.59 -4.21
C ILE A 249 -16.14 -44.04 -4.29
N VAL A 250 -15.95 -42.80 -4.76
CA VAL A 250 -14.69 -42.08 -4.76
C VAL A 250 -14.61 -41.25 -3.48
N LYS A 251 -13.48 -41.32 -2.78
CA LYS A 251 -13.27 -40.61 -1.54
C LYS A 251 -13.38 -39.07 -1.79
N HIS A 252 -14.40 -38.45 -1.20
CA HIS A 252 -14.62 -37.02 -1.29
C HIS A 252 -13.85 -36.31 -0.17
N GLU A 253 -13.10 -35.21 -0.49
CA GLU A 253 -12.25 -34.49 0.48
C GLU A 253 -13.03 -34.03 1.72
N ALA A 254 -14.25 -33.50 1.55
CA ALA A 254 -15.07 -33.01 2.66
C ALA A 254 -15.46 -34.10 3.66
N GLY A 255 -15.51 -35.38 3.24
CA GLY A 255 -15.86 -36.55 4.08
C GLY A 255 -14.66 -37.17 4.80
N GLU A 256 -13.44 -36.73 4.53
CA GLU A 256 -12.24 -37.42 4.99
C GLU A 256 -12.16 -37.58 6.52
N PHE A 257 -12.30 -36.54 7.26
CA PHE A 257 -12.20 -36.56 8.73
C PHE A 257 -13.48 -37.08 9.36
N ILE A 258 -14.64 -36.74 8.85
CA ILE A 258 -15.94 -37.23 9.34
C ILE A 258 -16.02 -38.74 9.28
N ASN A 259 -15.62 -39.35 8.15
CA ASN A 259 -15.62 -40.81 8.01
C ASN A 259 -14.70 -41.53 9.00
N ARG A 260 -13.60 -40.91 9.39
CA ARG A 260 -12.70 -41.38 10.42
C ARG A 260 -13.34 -41.24 11.81
N ASN A 261 -13.93 -40.06 12.09
CA ASN A 261 -14.51 -39.77 13.38
C ASN A 261 -15.75 -40.65 13.67
N LEU A 262 -16.63 -40.84 12.69
CA LEU A 262 -17.80 -41.74 12.83
C LEU A 262 -17.46 -43.17 13.18
N LYS A 263 -16.29 -43.65 12.75
CA LYS A 263 -15.81 -45.01 13.12
C LYS A 263 -15.33 -45.09 14.57
N LEU A 264 -14.77 -44.02 15.09
CA LEU A 264 -14.22 -43.97 16.45
C LEU A 264 -15.29 -43.54 17.45
N PHE A 265 -16.14 -42.62 17.07
CA PHE A 265 -17.11 -41.92 17.93
C PHE A 265 -18.47 -41.92 17.23
N PRO A 266 -19.39 -42.86 17.54
CA PRO A 266 -20.71 -42.93 16.93
C PRO A 266 -21.50 -41.63 17.12
N ASN A 267 -22.26 -41.23 16.06
CA ASN A 267 -23.14 -40.07 16.15
C ASN A 267 -24.39 -40.37 16.94
N GLU A 268 -24.85 -39.48 17.79
CA GLU A 268 -26.09 -39.61 18.56
C GLU A 268 -27.33 -39.46 17.69
N LEU A 269 -27.26 -38.67 16.59
CA LEU A 269 -28.36 -38.49 15.65
C LEU A 269 -28.40 -39.65 14.60
N PRO A 270 -29.61 -40.05 14.18
CA PRO A 270 -29.75 -41.10 13.18
C PRO A 270 -29.30 -40.59 11.78
N GLU A 271 -28.77 -41.52 10.99
CA GLU A 271 -28.24 -41.26 9.65
C GLU A 271 -29.28 -40.62 8.68
N SER A 272 -30.56 -40.87 8.92
CA SER A 272 -31.66 -40.31 8.11
C SER A 272 -31.72 -38.75 8.13
N CYS A 273 -31.09 -38.13 9.10
CA CYS A 273 -31.01 -36.64 9.21
C CYS A 273 -30.03 -36.02 8.24
N PHE A 274 -29.18 -36.80 7.57
CA PHE A 274 -27.98 -36.33 6.86
C PHE A 274 -28.00 -36.53 5.33
N ASP A 275 -29.16 -36.56 4.68
CA ASP A 275 -29.28 -36.54 3.22
C ASP A 275 -29.99 -35.27 2.76
N THR A 276 -29.35 -34.13 2.97
CA THR A 276 -29.93 -32.80 2.73
C THR A 276 -29.36 -32.13 1.49
N LEU A 277 -28.13 -32.46 1.09
CA LEU A 277 -27.51 -31.83 -0.07
C LEU A 277 -28.19 -32.26 -1.38
N ARG A 278 -28.77 -33.47 -1.45
CA ARG A 278 -29.51 -33.97 -2.62
C ARG A 278 -30.91 -33.38 -2.78
N LYS A 279 -31.45 -32.71 -1.75
CA LYS A 279 -32.75 -32.02 -1.85
C LYS A 279 -32.66 -30.89 -2.88
N PRO A 280 -33.75 -30.56 -3.58
CA PRO A 280 -33.76 -29.52 -4.60
C PRO A 280 -33.22 -28.18 -4.05
N LYS A 281 -32.29 -27.56 -4.79
CA LYS A 281 -31.65 -26.28 -4.43
C LYS A 281 -31.61 -25.36 -5.65
N ASN A 282 -31.71 -24.08 -5.41
CA ASN A 282 -31.48 -23.04 -6.41
C ASN A 282 -30.04 -22.55 -6.28
N ILE A 283 -29.17 -22.88 -7.24
CA ILE A 283 -27.74 -22.53 -7.19
C ILE A 283 -27.40 -21.63 -8.37
N ARG A 284 -26.87 -20.42 -8.06
CA ARG A 284 -26.44 -19.44 -9.03
C ARG A 284 -24.92 -19.19 -8.89
N TYR A 285 -24.21 -19.27 -10.01
CA TYR A 285 -22.81 -18.85 -10.11
C TYR A 285 -22.76 -17.54 -10.85
N ILE A 286 -22.19 -16.51 -10.21
CA ILE A 286 -22.12 -15.17 -10.76
C ILE A 286 -20.66 -14.74 -10.85
N SER A 287 -20.19 -14.49 -12.06
CA SER A 287 -18.88 -13.91 -12.30
C SER A 287 -18.97 -12.38 -12.29
N ALA A 288 -18.06 -11.71 -11.61
CA ALA A 288 -17.96 -10.27 -11.55
C ALA A 288 -16.58 -9.79 -12.01
N SER A 289 -16.51 -8.62 -12.61
CA SER A 289 -15.23 -8.03 -13.06
C SER A 289 -14.35 -7.57 -11.89
N THR A 290 -14.96 -7.19 -10.76
CA THR A 290 -14.26 -6.70 -9.56
C THR A 290 -14.97 -7.15 -8.28
N GLU A 291 -14.22 -7.20 -7.18
CA GLU A 291 -14.80 -7.48 -5.85
C GLU A 291 -15.85 -6.43 -5.42
N ASN A 292 -15.62 -5.16 -5.77
CA ASN A 292 -16.58 -4.10 -5.48
C ASN A 292 -17.91 -4.27 -6.24
N ALA A 293 -17.86 -4.81 -7.48
CA ALA A 293 -19.07 -5.15 -8.22
C ALA A 293 -19.88 -6.24 -7.52
N GLN A 294 -19.23 -7.22 -6.88
CA GLN A 294 -19.90 -8.24 -6.08
C GLN A 294 -20.64 -7.64 -4.88
N ALA A 295 -20.03 -6.70 -4.16
CA ALA A 295 -20.67 -6.02 -3.04
C ALA A 295 -21.90 -5.22 -3.50
N ARG A 296 -21.81 -4.56 -4.65
CA ARG A 296 -22.93 -3.78 -5.25
C ARG A 296 -24.10 -4.64 -5.73
N PHE A 297 -23.92 -5.94 -5.87
CA PHE A 297 -25.01 -6.86 -6.19
C PHE A 297 -25.90 -7.19 -4.99
N LEU A 298 -25.45 -6.93 -3.77
CA LEU A 298 -26.20 -7.23 -2.54
C LEU A 298 -27.63 -6.67 -2.50
N PRO A 299 -27.91 -5.41 -2.89
CA PRO A 299 -29.29 -4.90 -2.89
C PRO A 299 -30.25 -5.75 -3.72
N GLU A 300 -29.84 -6.25 -4.90
CA GLU A 300 -30.64 -7.11 -5.75
C GLU A 300 -30.86 -8.48 -5.10
N TRP A 301 -29.80 -9.06 -4.53
CA TRP A 301 -29.90 -10.32 -3.81
C TRP A 301 -30.82 -10.21 -2.58
N VAL A 302 -30.67 -9.16 -1.76
CA VAL A 302 -31.52 -8.90 -0.59
C VAL A 302 -32.96 -8.76 -1.01
N GLN A 303 -33.28 -7.96 -2.03
CA GLN A 303 -34.64 -7.76 -2.51
C GLN A 303 -35.28 -9.09 -2.97
N SER A 304 -34.51 -9.96 -3.61
CA SER A 304 -34.99 -11.28 -4.05
C SER A 304 -35.21 -12.26 -2.90
N THR A 305 -34.45 -12.14 -1.79
CA THR A 305 -34.47 -13.08 -0.66
C THR A 305 -35.37 -12.66 0.49
N LEU A 306 -35.53 -11.36 0.78
CA LEU A 306 -36.44 -10.88 1.84
C LEU A 306 -37.89 -11.33 1.65
N SER A 307 -38.31 -11.51 0.40
CA SER A 307 -39.67 -12.01 0.09
C SER A 307 -39.82 -13.51 0.33
N THR A 308 -38.75 -14.29 0.45
CA THR A 308 -38.74 -15.74 0.60
C THR A 308 -38.34 -16.22 2.00
N ALA A 309 -37.70 -15.37 2.80
CA ALA A 309 -37.32 -15.71 4.18
C ALA A 309 -38.45 -15.40 5.15
N ASN A 310 -38.66 -16.30 6.12
CA ASN A 310 -39.61 -16.05 7.21
C ASN A 310 -39.03 -15.05 8.22
N GLU A 311 -37.70 -15.09 8.41
CA GLU A 311 -36.98 -14.22 9.33
C GLU A 311 -35.69 -13.72 8.70
N GLU A 312 -35.26 -12.48 9.02
CA GLU A 312 -34.00 -11.92 8.48
C GLU A 312 -32.77 -12.78 8.79
N LYS A 313 -32.77 -13.47 9.95
CA LYS A 313 -31.65 -14.34 10.39
C LYS A 313 -31.45 -15.60 9.52
N GLU A 314 -32.42 -15.93 8.65
CA GLU A 314 -32.28 -17.03 7.68
C GLU A 314 -31.38 -16.66 6.49
N ASN A 315 -30.94 -15.37 6.38
CA ASN A 315 -30.10 -14.86 5.32
C ASN A 315 -28.67 -14.66 5.83
N ALA A 316 -27.70 -15.17 5.07
CA ALA A 316 -26.28 -14.98 5.37
C ALA A 316 -25.48 -14.47 4.16
N VAL A 317 -24.68 -13.43 4.42
CA VAL A 317 -23.66 -12.90 3.54
C VAL A 317 -22.31 -13.40 4.05
N VAL A 318 -21.67 -14.28 3.29
CA VAL A 318 -20.41 -14.93 3.67
C VAL A 318 -19.26 -14.37 2.85
N LEU A 319 -18.22 -13.86 3.52
CA LEU A 319 -17.06 -13.26 2.89
C LEU A 319 -15.88 -14.25 2.89
N CYS A 320 -15.47 -14.69 1.71
CA CYS A 320 -14.22 -15.46 1.57
C CYS A 320 -13.00 -14.52 1.69
N ASN A 321 -13.15 -13.26 1.24
CA ASN A 321 -12.21 -12.19 1.50
C ASN A 321 -12.81 -11.19 2.51
N GLU A 322 -12.33 -11.20 3.74
CA GLU A 322 -12.83 -10.35 4.82
C GLU A 322 -12.58 -8.84 4.58
N ALA A 323 -11.66 -8.48 3.69
CA ALA A 323 -11.43 -7.09 3.31
C ALA A 323 -12.65 -6.42 2.64
N LEU A 324 -13.61 -7.22 2.14
CA LEU A 324 -14.87 -6.72 1.56
C LEU A 324 -15.90 -6.27 2.59
N LEU A 325 -15.62 -6.37 3.89
CA LEU A 325 -16.60 -6.02 4.92
C LEU A 325 -17.16 -4.60 4.74
N LEU A 326 -16.32 -3.58 4.56
CA LEU A 326 -16.77 -2.20 4.38
C LEU A 326 -17.60 -1.99 3.10
N PRO A 327 -17.15 -2.40 1.91
CA PRO A 327 -17.97 -2.35 0.70
C PRO A 327 -19.33 -3.04 0.86
N VAL A 328 -19.37 -4.18 1.56
CA VAL A 328 -20.60 -4.93 1.84
C VAL A 328 -21.53 -4.13 2.74
N LEU A 329 -21.02 -3.60 3.85
CA LEU A 329 -21.84 -2.80 4.78
C LEU A 329 -22.45 -1.56 4.12
N HIS A 330 -21.69 -0.89 3.25
CA HIS A 330 -22.18 0.25 2.49
C HIS A 330 -23.18 -0.13 1.37
N SER A 331 -23.24 -1.41 1.01
CA SER A 331 -24.14 -1.91 -0.04
C SER A 331 -25.40 -2.55 0.52
N ILE A 332 -25.51 -2.76 1.82
CA ILE A 332 -26.75 -3.29 2.44
C ILE A 332 -27.84 -2.23 2.33
N PRO A 333 -29.01 -2.58 1.74
CA PRO A 333 -30.10 -1.64 1.59
C PRO A 333 -30.79 -1.32 2.93
N GLN A 334 -31.40 -0.15 3.00
CA GLN A 334 -32.05 0.35 4.24
C GLN A 334 -33.28 -0.47 4.69
N GLU A 335 -33.82 -1.29 3.82
CA GLU A 335 -34.91 -2.21 4.09
C GLU A 335 -34.56 -3.32 5.09
N VAL A 336 -33.26 -3.65 5.20
CA VAL A 336 -32.74 -4.58 6.20
C VAL A 336 -32.67 -3.87 7.55
N LYS A 337 -33.52 -4.27 8.47
CA LYS A 337 -33.65 -3.59 9.76
C LYS A 337 -32.50 -3.90 10.72
N ASN A 338 -32.07 -5.16 10.72
CA ASN A 338 -31.04 -5.64 11.62
C ASN A 338 -29.96 -6.39 10.87
N VAL A 339 -28.70 -6.05 11.14
CA VAL A 339 -27.53 -6.72 10.58
C VAL A 339 -26.62 -7.15 11.72
N ASN A 340 -26.30 -8.42 11.80
CA ASN A 340 -25.32 -8.94 12.73
C ASN A 340 -23.99 -9.21 12.02
N ILE A 341 -22.97 -8.46 12.40
CA ILE A 341 -21.62 -8.61 11.87
C ILE A 341 -20.81 -9.47 12.84
N THR A 342 -20.39 -10.61 12.35
CA THR A 342 -19.73 -11.61 13.21
C THR A 342 -18.21 -11.55 13.13
N MET A 343 -17.69 -10.99 12.07
CA MET A 343 -16.27 -10.71 11.91
C MET A 343 -15.90 -9.47 12.72
N GLY A 344 -14.73 -9.47 13.32
CA GLY A 344 -14.20 -8.23 13.87
C GLY A 344 -13.75 -7.30 12.74
N PHE A 345 -13.90 -6.00 12.96
CA PHE A 345 -13.35 -5.00 12.05
C PHE A 345 -11.81 -5.00 12.16
N PRO A 346 -11.05 -5.17 11.06
CA PRO A 346 -9.60 -5.17 11.12
C PRO A 346 -9.07 -3.84 11.64
N LEU A 347 -8.30 -3.86 12.74
CA LEU A 347 -7.69 -2.64 13.29
C LEU A 347 -6.80 -1.94 12.26
N ALA A 348 -6.18 -2.70 11.37
CA ALA A 348 -5.35 -2.19 10.28
C ALA A 348 -6.10 -1.25 9.30
N GLN A 349 -7.42 -1.32 9.24
CA GLN A 349 -8.24 -0.45 8.40
C GLN A 349 -8.74 0.81 9.14
N THR A 350 -8.31 1.02 10.37
CA THR A 350 -8.71 2.19 11.17
C THR A 350 -7.75 3.36 11.02
N PRO A 351 -8.23 4.60 11.17
CA PRO A 351 -7.35 5.78 11.15
C PRO A 351 -6.27 5.75 12.25
N VAL A 352 -6.55 5.13 13.41
CA VAL A 352 -5.56 5.07 14.50
C VAL A 352 -4.36 4.21 14.11
N TYR A 353 -4.56 3.14 13.33
CA TYR A 353 -3.44 2.32 12.86
C TYR A 353 -2.52 3.09 11.91
N SER A 354 -3.11 3.81 10.94
CA SER A 354 -2.31 4.63 10.01
C SER A 354 -1.58 5.75 10.74
N PHE A 355 -2.19 6.35 11.77
CA PHE A 355 -1.57 7.37 12.60
C PHE A 355 -0.39 6.81 13.42
N ILE A 356 -0.57 5.67 14.08
CA ILE A 356 0.50 5.02 14.86
C ILE A 356 1.69 4.68 13.97
N ASN A 357 1.44 4.12 12.78
CA ASN A 357 2.51 3.81 11.84
C ASN A 357 3.24 5.07 11.35
N ALA A 358 2.51 6.15 11.03
CA ALA A 358 3.10 7.42 10.64
C ALA A 358 3.92 8.05 11.78
N ALA A 359 3.44 7.97 13.03
CA ALA A 359 4.13 8.47 14.20
C ALA A 359 5.42 7.67 14.52
N MET A 360 5.35 6.34 14.37
CA MET A 360 6.52 5.47 14.50
C MET A 360 7.55 5.76 13.40
N GLU A 361 7.10 5.84 12.14
CA GLU A 361 7.96 6.14 10.99
C GLU A 361 8.64 7.51 11.14
N LEU A 362 7.92 8.52 11.63
CA LEU A 362 8.46 9.84 11.92
C LEU A 362 9.65 9.77 12.90
N GLN A 363 9.53 8.98 13.97
CA GLN A 363 10.55 8.91 15.02
C GLN A 363 11.70 7.95 14.67
N THR A 364 11.45 6.87 13.91
CA THR A 364 12.48 5.86 13.59
C THR A 364 13.27 6.21 12.34
N ASN A 365 12.59 6.46 11.22
CA ASN A 365 13.22 6.73 9.92
C ASN A 365 13.19 8.21 9.54
N GLY A 366 12.20 8.95 10.04
CA GLY A 366 12.01 10.36 9.71
C GLY A 366 13.00 11.27 10.43
N TYR A 367 13.38 10.95 11.66
CA TYR A 367 14.35 11.75 12.42
C TYR A 367 15.77 11.28 12.18
N ARG A 368 16.60 12.16 11.63
CA ARG A 368 18.04 11.93 11.36
C ARG A 368 18.87 12.38 12.56
N THR A 369 19.30 11.47 13.39
CA THR A 369 20.09 11.76 14.59
C THR A 369 21.41 12.48 14.28
N ALA A 370 22.04 12.20 13.14
CA ALA A 370 23.30 12.82 12.72
C ALA A 370 23.16 14.34 12.44
N THR A 371 22.01 14.80 11.97
CA THR A 371 21.77 16.22 11.62
C THR A 371 20.77 16.90 12.54
N GLY A 372 20.05 16.14 13.37
CA GLY A 372 19.00 16.66 14.24
C GLY A 372 17.76 17.18 13.50
N ARG A 373 17.52 16.69 12.26
CA ARG A 373 16.44 17.15 11.37
C ARG A 373 15.47 16.01 11.03
N PHE A 374 14.22 16.36 10.75
CA PHE A 374 13.24 15.44 10.20
C PHE A 374 13.28 15.42 8.67
N THR A 375 12.78 14.35 8.04
CA THR A 375 12.53 14.31 6.59
C THR A 375 11.13 14.87 6.30
N TYR A 376 11.00 15.70 5.28
CA TYR A 376 9.71 16.31 4.91
C TYR A 376 8.63 15.26 4.61
N GLU A 377 8.99 14.15 3.97
CA GLU A 377 8.04 13.09 3.61
C GLU A 377 7.29 12.57 4.84
N THR A 378 8.01 12.24 5.91
CA THR A 378 7.39 11.74 7.16
C THR A 378 6.64 12.85 7.91
N VAL A 379 7.16 14.08 7.88
CA VAL A 379 6.50 15.25 8.46
C VAL A 379 5.19 15.56 7.71
N SER A 380 5.21 15.61 6.39
CA SER A 380 4.03 15.88 5.57
C SER A 380 2.97 14.78 5.73
N ALA A 381 3.39 13.51 5.77
CA ALA A 381 2.49 12.37 5.97
C ALA A 381 1.69 12.51 7.28
N ILE A 382 2.36 12.86 8.39
CA ILE A 382 1.69 13.01 9.69
C ILE A 382 0.91 14.32 9.80
N LEU A 383 1.37 15.44 9.21
CA LEU A 383 0.63 16.71 9.21
C LEU A 383 -0.67 16.62 8.39
N LYS A 384 -0.68 15.84 7.31
CA LYS A 384 -1.88 15.59 6.48
C LYS A 384 -2.85 14.62 7.12
N HIS A 385 -2.44 13.90 8.16
CA HIS A 385 -3.31 12.92 8.79
C HIS A 385 -4.53 13.59 9.46
N PRO A 386 -5.75 13.03 9.30
CA PRO A 386 -6.98 13.62 9.84
C PRO A 386 -6.89 13.95 11.35
N TYR A 387 -6.32 13.07 12.16
CA TYR A 387 -6.18 13.32 13.59
C TYR A 387 -5.26 14.51 13.90
N THR A 388 -4.17 14.68 13.17
CA THR A 388 -3.28 15.83 13.35
C THR A 388 -4.00 17.13 13.03
N ARG A 389 -4.78 17.16 11.94
CA ARG A 389 -5.55 18.36 11.52
C ARG A 389 -6.70 18.69 12.48
N GLN A 390 -7.27 17.70 13.15
CA GLN A 390 -8.31 17.93 14.16
C GLN A 390 -7.72 18.43 15.49
N LEU A 391 -6.53 17.97 15.87
CA LEU A 391 -5.87 18.32 17.14
C LEU A 391 -5.02 19.58 17.04
N SER A 392 -4.58 19.98 15.85
CA SER A 392 -3.77 21.18 15.63
C SER A 392 -4.29 22.02 14.46
N ILE A 393 -4.72 23.23 14.76
CA ILE A 393 -5.10 24.23 13.75
C ILE A 393 -3.89 24.68 12.91
N ASN A 394 -2.68 24.53 13.44
CA ASN A 394 -1.43 24.93 12.78
C ASN A 394 -0.88 23.86 11.82
N ALA A 395 -1.43 22.65 11.79
CA ALA A 395 -0.90 21.56 10.97
C ALA A 395 -0.94 21.88 9.47
N GLU A 396 -2.05 22.41 8.96
CA GLU A 396 -2.19 22.75 7.54
C GLU A 396 -1.39 24.00 7.14
N PRO A 397 -1.41 25.13 7.89
CA PRO A 397 -0.52 26.25 7.62
C PRO A 397 0.95 25.87 7.62
N LEU A 398 1.40 25.07 8.57
CA LEU A 398 2.77 24.58 8.65
C LEU A 398 3.16 23.76 7.42
N GLU A 399 2.32 22.83 7.01
CA GLU A 399 2.56 21.99 5.82
C GLU A 399 2.68 22.85 4.56
N ARG A 400 1.81 23.86 4.40
CA ARG A 400 1.86 24.81 3.28
C ARG A 400 3.14 25.65 3.29
N GLU A 401 3.59 26.09 4.46
CA GLU A 401 4.83 26.85 4.61
C GLU A 401 6.05 26.02 4.26
N LEU A 402 6.14 24.79 4.77
CA LEU A 402 7.23 23.86 4.43
C LEU A 402 7.27 23.57 2.91
N THR A 403 6.11 23.42 2.29
CA THR A 403 6.01 23.21 0.83
C THR A 403 6.48 24.46 0.07
N LYS A 404 6.00 25.64 0.45
CA LYS A 404 6.36 26.90 -0.19
C LYS A 404 7.86 27.21 -0.09
N THR A 405 8.47 26.88 1.05
CA THR A 405 9.90 27.12 1.32
C THR A 405 10.79 25.97 0.90
N ASN A 406 10.25 24.92 0.28
CA ASN A 406 10.97 23.68 -0.12
C ASN A 406 11.83 23.11 1.03
N ARG A 407 11.24 23.02 2.23
CA ARG A 407 11.92 22.54 3.44
C ARG A 407 11.90 21.01 3.50
N PHE A 408 12.80 20.34 2.79
CA PHE A 408 12.89 18.88 2.78
C PHE A 408 13.60 18.29 4.02
N TYR A 409 14.31 19.11 4.82
CA TYR A 409 14.87 18.71 6.12
C TYR A 409 14.56 19.75 7.21
N PRO A 410 13.31 19.82 7.70
CA PRO A 410 12.94 20.77 8.74
C PRO A 410 13.57 20.43 10.10
N LEU A 411 13.90 21.46 10.87
CA LEU A 411 14.33 21.33 12.26
C LEU A 411 13.14 21.10 13.20
N PRO A 412 13.30 20.38 14.30
CA PRO A 412 12.24 20.23 15.31
C PRO A 412 11.68 21.56 15.81
N SER A 413 12.51 22.62 15.90
CA SER A 413 12.10 23.96 16.32
C SER A 413 11.16 24.64 15.32
N GLU A 414 11.27 24.33 14.03
CA GLU A 414 10.40 24.87 12.97
C GLU A 414 9.01 24.21 12.97
N LEU A 415 8.88 23.04 13.59
CA LEU A 415 7.66 22.21 13.58
C LEU A 415 6.79 22.37 14.83
N LYS A 416 7.32 22.95 15.90
CA LYS A 416 6.69 23.03 17.23
C LYS A 416 5.83 24.29 17.38
N MET A 417 4.67 24.34 16.67
CA MET A 417 3.79 25.51 16.62
C MET A 417 2.74 25.55 17.75
N ASP A 418 2.37 24.42 18.31
CA ASP A 418 1.41 24.25 19.41
C ASP A 418 1.74 23.03 20.28
N ASP A 419 0.99 22.84 21.38
CA ASP A 419 1.25 21.80 22.36
C ASP A 419 1.19 20.38 21.73
N PHE A 420 0.28 20.14 20.81
CA PHE A 420 0.18 18.85 20.14
C PHE A 420 1.37 18.61 19.19
N LEU A 421 1.72 19.60 18.39
CA LEU A 421 2.89 19.54 17.48
C LEU A 421 4.20 19.47 18.26
N ILE A 422 4.30 20.09 19.44
CA ILE A 422 5.46 19.94 20.33
C ILE A 422 5.63 18.48 20.74
N LYS A 423 4.55 17.81 21.18
CA LYS A 423 4.61 16.38 21.51
C LYS A 423 4.99 15.55 20.29
N LEU A 424 4.36 15.82 19.15
CA LEU A 424 4.51 15.07 17.91
C LEU A 424 5.95 15.11 17.38
N PHE A 425 6.58 16.29 17.35
CA PHE A 425 7.90 16.54 16.77
C PHE A 425 9.04 16.63 17.82
N THR A 426 8.81 16.18 19.03
CA THR A 426 9.92 16.01 20.00
C THR A 426 10.57 14.65 19.73
N PRO A 427 11.89 14.63 19.35
CA PRO A 427 12.58 13.38 19.06
C PRO A 427 12.59 12.42 20.26
N ARG A 428 12.39 11.13 19.99
CA ARG A 428 12.42 10.03 20.96
C ARG A 428 13.42 8.98 20.47
N SER A 429 14.28 8.49 21.35
CA SER A 429 15.40 7.62 20.97
C SER A 429 15.32 6.20 21.55
N GLY A 430 14.57 6.01 22.62
CA GLY A 430 14.46 4.74 23.33
C GLY A 430 13.15 4.00 23.03
N ILE A 431 13.17 2.66 23.10
CA ILE A 431 11.95 1.84 22.91
C ILE A 431 10.87 2.15 23.97
N LYS A 432 11.26 2.42 25.21
CA LYS A 432 10.33 2.84 26.28
C LYS A 432 9.72 4.21 25.97
N GLU A 433 10.58 5.19 25.61
CA GLU A 433 10.14 6.54 25.22
C GLU A 433 9.19 6.54 24.01
N LEU A 434 9.39 5.62 23.06
CA LEU A 434 8.48 5.48 21.91
C LEU A 434 7.11 4.94 22.32
N CYS A 435 7.05 3.98 23.24
CA CYS A 435 5.76 3.48 23.77
C CYS A 435 5.02 4.56 24.57
N ASP A 436 5.73 5.34 25.40
CA ASP A 436 5.15 6.48 26.13
C ASP A 436 4.61 7.53 25.14
N TYR A 437 5.39 7.88 24.12
CA TYR A 437 5.01 8.80 23.07
C TYR A 437 3.71 8.38 22.36
N LEU A 438 3.61 7.12 21.92
CA LEU A 438 2.41 6.61 21.28
C LEU A 438 1.21 6.62 22.22
N THR A 439 1.43 6.27 23.49
CA THR A 439 0.38 6.26 24.52
C THR A 439 -0.17 7.66 24.78
N GLU A 440 0.71 8.68 24.84
CA GLU A 440 0.33 10.09 24.99
C GLU A 440 -0.49 10.58 23.79
N LEU A 441 -0.04 10.28 22.56
CA LEU A 441 -0.75 10.67 21.35
C LEU A 441 -2.14 10.01 21.24
N ILE A 442 -2.27 8.73 21.59
CA ILE A 442 -3.56 8.03 21.59
C ILE A 442 -4.51 8.65 22.62
N LYS A 443 -4.01 9.05 23.79
CA LYS A 443 -4.80 9.76 24.81
C LYS A 443 -5.33 11.08 24.25
N ASP A 444 -4.48 11.88 23.60
CA ASP A 444 -4.90 13.15 22.99
C ASP A 444 -5.98 12.92 21.90
N ILE A 445 -5.79 11.92 21.03
CA ILE A 445 -6.78 11.56 20.02
C ILE A 445 -8.10 11.12 20.67
N SER A 446 -8.05 10.40 21.80
CA SER A 446 -9.26 9.93 22.49
C SER A 446 -10.15 11.08 22.99
N LEU A 447 -9.60 12.28 23.17
CA LEU A 447 -10.36 13.47 23.56
C LEU A 447 -11.34 13.92 22.46
N LEU A 448 -11.02 13.66 21.18
CA LEU A 448 -11.88 14.00 20.04
C LEU A 448 -13.24 13.25 20.07
N TYR A 449 -13.30 12.13 20.80
CA TYR A 449 -14.47 11.25 20.86
C TYR A 449 -15.17 11.30 22.22
N ARG A 450 -14.85 12.26 23.11
CA ARG A 450 -15.45 12.38 24.45
C ARG A 450 -16.80 13.05 24.45
N GLU A 451 -17.09 13.95 23.52
CA GLU A 451 -18.39 14.61 23.45
C GLU A 451 -19.44 13.60 22.97
N GLU A 452 -20.48 13.43 23.77
CA GLU A 452 -21.64 12.63 23.47
C GLU A 452 -22.38 13.29 22.28
N SER A 453 -22.10 12.86 21.07
CA SER A 453 -23.02 13.09 19.98
C SER A 453 -24.25 12.22 20.26
N GLU A 454 -25.46 12.81 20.27
CA GLU A 454 -26.75 12.15 20.44
C GLU A 454 -27.01 11.03 19.38
N TYR A 455 -26.13 10.88 18.41
CA TYR A 455 -26.17 9.82 17.42
C TYR A 455 -25.24 8.69 17.84
N ASN A 456 -25.85 7.55 18.11
CA ASN A 456 -25.20 6.27 18.35
C ASN A 456 -24.59 5.73 17.03
N ASP A 457 -23.61 6.47 16.50
CA ASP A 457 -22.95 6.12 15.24
C ASP A 457 -22.01 4.94 15.47
N ILE A 458 -22.27 3.84 14.77
CA ILE A 458 -21.48 2.60 14.79
C ILE A 458 -19.99 2.90 14.52
N PHE A 459 -19.67 3.86 13.65
CA PHE A 459 -18.28 4.22 13.33
C PHE A 459 -17.59 4.92 14.51
N ASN A 460 -18.28 5.76 15.26
CA ASN A 460 -17.72 6.40 16.46
C ASN A 460 -17.41 5.37 17.54
N GLN A 461 -18.29 4.38 17.75
CA GLN A 461 -18.02 3.26 18.66
C GLN A 461 -16.80 2.45 18.19
N LEU A 462 -16.73 2.13 16.90
CA LEU A 462 -15.61 1.42 16.31
C LEU A 462 -14.27 2.17 16.51
N TYR A 463 -14.26 3.49 16.32
CA TYR A 463 -13.04 4.29 16.52
C TYR A 463 -12.62 4.36 18.00
N ARG A 464 -13.56 4.49 18.93
CA ARG A 464 -13.27 4.41 20.37
C ARG A 464 -12.66 3.06 20.76
N GLU A 465 -13.26 1.96 20.31
CA GLU A 465 -12.74 0.62 20.54
C GLU A 465 -11.35 0.41 19.88
N SER A 466 -11.13 0.99 18.70
CA SER A 466 -9.83 0.91 18.03
C SER A 466 -8.73 1.62 18.82
N LEU A 467 -9.03 2.79 19.38
CA LEU A 467 -8.12 3.53 20.24
C LEU A 467 -7.82 2.75 21.52
N PHE A 468 -8.86 2.20 22.16
CA PHE A 468 -8.71 1.39 23.38
C PHE A 468 -7.87 0.13 23.13
N LYS A 469 -8.13 -0.58 22.03
CA LYS A 469 -7.37 -1.77 21.66
C LYS A 469 -5.90 -1.44 21.35
N SER A 470 -5.66 -0.34 20.62
CA SER A 470 -4.30 0.14 20.34
C SER A 470 -3.56 0.53 21.63
N TYR A 471 -4.22 1.29 22.50
CA TYR A 471 -3.68 1.69 23.79
C TYR A 471 -3.29 0.48 24.64
N THR A 472 -4.19 -0.48 24.80
CA THR A 472 -3.93 -1.70 25.59
C THR A 472 -2.81 -2.55 25.01
N THR A 473 -2.72 -2.62 23.68
CA THR A 473 -1.63 -3.33 23.00
C THR A 473 -0.27 -2.68 23.23
N ILE A 474 -0.20 -1.35 23.12
CA ILE A 474 1.07 -0.62 23.33
C ILE A 474 1.48 -0.69 24.82
N ASN A 475 0.54 -0.57 25.75
CA ASN A 475 0.86 -0.72 27.18
C ASN A 475 1.32 -2.13 27.53
N ARG A 476 0.81 -3.16 26.86
CA ARG A 476 1.31 -4.53 27.02
C ARG A 476 2.77 -4.64 26.58
N LEU A 477 3.13 -4.08 25.42
CA LEU A 477 4.52 -4.02 24.97
C LEU A 477 5.40 -3.21 25.93
N TYR A 478 4.90 -2.07 26.39
CA TYR A 478 5.58 -1.23 27.37
C TYR A 478 5.89 -2.02 28.66
N SER A 479 4.94 -2.79 29.18
CA SER A 479 5.14 -3.62 30.37
C SER A 479 6.25 -4.66 30.18
N LEU A 480 6.29 -5.33 29.00
CA LEU A 480 7.35 -6.29 28.67
C LEU A 480 8.73 -5.63 28.53
N ILE A 481 8.78 -4.39 28.06
CA ILE A 481 10.01 -3.59 28.00
C ILE A 481 10.44 -3.17 29.40
N GLU A 482 9.50 -2.74 30.25
CA GLU A 482 9.78 -2.29 31.61
C GLU A 482 10.29 -3.41 32.52
N THR A 483 9.75 -4.62 32.38
CA THR A 483 10.21 -5.81 33.10
C THR A 483 11.55 -6.35 32.56
N GLY A 484 12.05 -5.81 31.44
CA GLY A 484 13.27 -6.27 30.79
C GLY A 484 13.10 -7.60 30.01
N GLU A 485 11.86 -8.09 29.87
CA GLU A 485 11.58 -9.31 29.11
C GLU A 485 11.73 -9.08 27.60
N LEU A 486 11.39 -7.86 27.11
CA LEU A 486 11.52 -7.47 25.72
C LEU A 486 12.60 -6.38 25.54
N ASN A 487 13.75 -6.75 25.02
CA ASN A 487 14.83 -5.82 24.68
C ASN A 487 15.21 -5.94 23.21
N VAL A 488 14.67 -5.02 22.40
CA VAL A 488 14.81 -5.01 20.94
C VAL A 488 15.20 -3.61 20.44
N ARG A 489 15.65 -3.52 19.18
CA ARG A 489 15.88 -2.23 18.52
C ARG A 489 14.54 -1.55 18.18
N THR A 490 14.60 -0.24 17.94
CA THR A 490 13.42 0.57 17.58
C THR A 490 12.71 0.07 16.30
N ASP A 491 13.47 -0.39 15.30
CA ASP A 491 12.91 -0.97 14.07
C ASP A 491 12.12 -2.25 14.32
N THR A 492 12.63 -3.10 15.21
CA THR A 492 11.93 -4.33 15.59
C THR A 492 10.69 -4.01 16.39
N LEU A 493 10.78 -3.05 17.35
CA LEU A 493 9.58 -2.57 18.04
C LEU A 493 8.51 -2.07 17.07
N ARG A 494 8.89 -1.29 16.05
CA ARG A 494 7.97 -0.81 15.01
C ARG A 494 7.28 -1.96 14.28
N ARG A 495 8.04 -2.98 13.85
CA ARG A 495 7.48 -4.18 13.21
C ARG A 495 6.55 -4.96 14.14
N LEU A 496 6.91 -5.10 15.42
CA LEU A 496 6.08 -5.77 16.43
C LEU A 496 4.75 -5.02 16.65
N VAL A 497 4.81 -3.70 16.85
CA VAL A 497 3.61 -2.87 16.99
C VAL A 497 2.72 -3.04 15.77
N SER A 498 3.26 -2.88 14.56
CA SER A 498 2.52 -3.04 13.32
C SER A 498 1.92 -4.43 13.19
N LYS A 499 2.68 -5.50 13.46
CA LYS A 499 2.22 -6.90 13.37
C LYS A 499 1.09 -7.20 14.35
N VAL A 500 1.24 -6.83 15.62
CA VAL A 500 0.21 -7.09 16.64
C VAL A 500 -1.06 -6.31 16.36
N LEU A 501 -0.96 -5.05 15.91
CA LEU A 501 -2.12 -4.25 15.55
C LEU A 501 -2.80 -4.79 14.28
N THR A 502 -2.04 -5.22 13.27
CA THR A 502 -2.59 -5.81 12.04
C THR A 502 -3.33 -7.12 12.31
N ALA A 503 -2.82 -7.95 13.22
CA ALA A 503 -3.47 -9.19 13.62
C ALA A 503 -4.68 -8.99 14.56
N SER A 504 -4.94 -7.74 14.99
CA SER A 504 -6.01 -7.42 15.94
C SER A 504 -7.29 -7.03 15.21
N ASN A 505 -8.41 -7.60 15.63
CA ASN A 505 -9.74 -7.24 15.18
C ASN A 505 -10.53 -6.56 16.32
N ILE A 506 -11.40 -5.64 15.95
CA ILE A 506 -12.31 -4.92 16.85
C ILE A 506 -13.67 -5.60 16.75
N PRO A 507 -14.21 -6.16 17.84
CA PRO A 507 -15.54 -6.78 17.78
C PRO A 507 -16.62 -5.74 17.54
N PHE A 508 -17.57 -6.07 16.69
CA PHE A 508 -18.83 -5.31 16.62
C PHE A 508 -19.72 -5.72 17.80
N HIS A 509 -20.26 -4.74 18.50
CA HIS A 509 -21.24 -4.96 19.55
C HIS A 509 -22.64 -5.00 18.92
N GLY A 510 -23.23 -6.18 18.88
CA GLY A 510 -24.59 -6.42 18.37
C GLY A 510 -25.20 -7.64 19.03
N GLU A 511 -26.53 -7.81 18.91
CA GLU A 511 -27.21 -9.00 19.39
C GLU A 511 -26.94 -10.16 18.39
N PRO A 512 -26.25 -11.23 18.82
CA PRO A 512 -25.64 -12.19 17.88
C PRO A 512 -26.61 -13.04 17.06
N ALA A 513 -27.88 -13.15 17.48
CA ALA A 513 -28.87 -14.03 16.86
C ALA A 513 -29.98 -13.27 16.09
N ILE A 514 -29.84 -11.96 15.91
CA ILE A 514 -30.86 -11.09 15.31
C ILE A 514 -30.38 -10.56 13.96
N GLY A 515 -31.30 -10.50 12.98
CA GLY A 515 -31.06 -9.87 11.68
C GLY A 515 -30.24 -10.70 10.70
N MET A 516 -29.98 -10.11 9.52
CA MET A 516 -29.17 -10.73 8.47
C MET A 516 -27.74 -10.90 8.97
N GLN A 517 -27.16 -12.08 8.73
CA GLN A 517 -25.83 -12.44 9.20
C GLN A 517 -24.76 -12.09 8.17
N VAL A 518 -23.77 -11.26 8.53
CA VAL A 518 -22.56 -10.97 7.72
C VAL A 518 -21.38 -11.60 8.43
N MET A 519 -20.72 -12.58 7.77
CA MET A 519 -19.73 -13.41 8.43
C MET A 519 -18.63 -13.92 7.49
N GLY A 520 -17.48 -14.25 8.04
CA GLY A 520 -16.44 -15.00 7.34
C GLY A 520 -16.79 -16.50 7.27
N VAL A 521 -16.06 -17.23 6.43
CA VAL A 521 -16.31 -18.68 6.24
C VAL A 521 -16.17 -19.47 7.55
N LEU A 522 -15.19 -19.13 8.39
CA LEU A 522 -14.94 -19.87 9.64
C LEU A 522 -16.01 -19.62 10.71
N GLU A 523 -16.70 -18.50 10.66
CA GLU A 523 -17.79 -18.14 11.59
C GLU A 523 -19.09 -18.88 11.26
N THR A 524 -19.24 -19.42 10.05
CA THR A 524 -20.43 -20.20 9.62
C THR A 524 -20.51 -21.58 10.26
N ARG A 525 -19.49 -22.03 10.97
CA ARG A 525 -19.45 -23.37 11.57
C ARG A 525 -20.65 -23.63 12.46
N ASN A 526 -21.31 -24.75 12.27
CA ASN A 526 -22.51 -25.21 12.98
C ASN A 526 -23.77 -24.36 12.77
N LEU A 527 -23.74 -23.35 11.88
CA LEU A 527 -24.89 -22.50 11.58
C LEU A 527 -25.45 -22.85 10.20
N ASP A 528 -26.77 -22.89 10.10
CA ASP A 528 -27.50 -23.18 8.88
C ASP A 528 -28.37 -21.99 8.48
N PHE A 529 -28.37 -21.70 7.17
CA PHE A 529 -29.13 -20.59 6.60
C PHE A 529 -29.97 -21.08 5.42
N ARG A 530 -31.09 -20.45 5.19
CA ARG A 530 -31.94 -20.75 4.05
C ARG A 530 -31.42 -20.13 2.77
N ASN A 531 -31.02 -18.85 2.88
CA ASN A 531 -30.48 -18.10 1.75
C ASN A 531 -29.03 -17.70 2.06
N ILE A 532 -28.12 -18.06 1.18
CA ILE A 532 -26.70 -17.72 1.33
C ILE A 532 -26.15 -17.08 0.07
N ILE A 533 -25.31 -16.07 0.28
CA ILE A 533 -24.47 -15.46 -0.75
C ILE A 533 -23.03 -15.50 -0.29
N LEU A 534 -22.13 -16.10 -1.10
CA LEU A 534 -20.71 -16.12 -0.86
C LEU A 534 -20.03 -15.15 -1.83
N LEU A 535 -19.21 -14.25 -1.30
CA LEU A 535 -18.45 -13.26 -2.07
C LEU A 535 -16.98 -13.64 -2.12
N SER A 536 -16.31 -13.32 -3.23
CA SER A 536 -14.89 -13.63 -3.50
C SER A 536 -14.55 -15.10 -3.39
N LEU A 537 -15.41 -15.98 -3.93
CA LEU A 537 -15.18 -17.42 -3.94
C LEU A 537 -14.19 -17.80 -5.07
N ASN A 538 -12.99 -17.26 -4.96
CA ASN A 538 -11.87 -17.47 -5.89
C ASN A 538 -10.90 -18.52 -5.37
N GLU A 539 -10.19 -19.16 -6.29
CA GLU A 539 -9.03 -19.99 -5.96
C GLU A 539 -7.99 -19.13 -5.24
N GLY A 540 -7.46 -19.63 -4.12
CA GLY A 540 -6.56 -18.88 -3.24
C GLY A 540 -7.24 -18.07 -2.14
N GLN A 541 -8.56 -17.81 -2.23
CA GLN A 541 -9.36 -17.26 -1.14
C GLN A 541 -10.12 -18.39 -0.39
N LEU A 542 -10.72 -19.31 -1.13
CA LEU A 542 -11.32 -20.52 -0.60
C LEU A 542 -11.14 -21.69 -1.59
N PRO A 543 -10.24 -22.65 -1.33
CA PRO A 543 -9.35 -22.72 -0.17
C PRO A 543 -8.32 -21.61 -0.15
N LYS A 544 -7.92 -21.18 1.06
CA LYS A 544 -6.91 -20.16 1.21
C LYS A 544 -5.54 -20.72 0.81
N SER A 545 -4.92 -20.13 -0.20
CA SER A 545 -3.55 -20.46 -0.57
C SER A 545 -2.59 -19.71 0.35
N GLY A 546 -1.80 -20.44 1.07
CA GLY A 546 -0.72 -19.92 1.89
C GLY A 546 0.07 -21.11 2.43
N GLY A 547 1.35 -21.19 2.08
CA GLY A 547 2.24 -22.14 2.71
C GLY A 547 2.36 -21.75 4.17
N ASP A 548 2.04 -22.65 5.10
CA ASP A 548 2.48 -22.48 6.46
C ASP A 548 3.99 -22.63 6.44
N SER A 549 4.67 -21.54 6.80
CA SER A 549 6.09 -21.61 7.09
C SER A 549 6.29 -22.62 8.22
N SER A 550 7.15 -23.58 8.05
CA SER A 550 7.48 -24.59 9.05
C SER A 550 8.92 -25.03 8.84
N PHE A 551 9.65 -25.27 9.93
CA PHE A 551 10.98 -25.91 9.90
C PHE A 551 10.89 -27.40 9.67
N ILE A 552 9.71 -28.00 9.99
CA ILE A 552 9.51 -29.43 9.83
C ILE A 552 9.08 -29.71 8.38
N PRO A 553 9.92 -30.37 7.57
CA PRO A 553 9.61 -30.67 6.18
C PRO A 553 8.34 -31.46 6.00
N TYR A 554 7.65 -31.27 4.86
CA TYR A 554 6.38 -31.92 4.52
C TYR A 554 6.41 -33.44 4.69
N ASN A 555 7.47 -34.12 4.23
CA ASN A 555 7.57 -35.57 4.32
C ASN A 555 7.67 -36.06 5.77
N LEU A 556 8.37 -35.31 6.62
CA LEU A 556 8.42 -35.63 8.06
C LEU A 556 7.07 -35.35 8.72
N ARG A 557 6.41 -34.23 8.40
CA ARG A 557 5.06 -33.95 8.88
C ARG A 557 4.11 -35.09 8.54
N LYS A 558 4.16 -35.59 7.29
CA LYS A 558 3.36 -36.73 6.83
C LYS A 558 3.71 -38.04 7.53
N ALA A 559 4.99 -38.36 7.68
CA ALA A 559 5.49 -39.59 8.34
C ALA A 559 5.07 -39.64 9.80
N PHE A 560 5.13 -38.53 10.54
CA PHE A 560 4.74 -38.46 11.94
C PHE A 560 3.23 -38.20 12.13
N GLY A 561 2.45 -38.11 11.04
CA GLY A 561 1.01 -37.86 11.08
C GLY A 561 0.64 -36.51 11.66
N MET A 562 1.43 -35.48 11.34
CA MET A 562 1.16 -34.07 11.65
C MET A 562 0.26 -33.44 10.58
N THR A 563 -0.21 -32.23 10.81
CA THR A 563 -1.05 -31.51 9.86
C THR A 563 -0.28 -31.18 8.58
N THR A 564 -0.86 -31.51 7.41
CA THR A 564 -0.30 -31.21 6.08
C THR A 564 -1.28 -30.33 5.28
N ILE A 565 -0.84 -29.87 4.10
CA ILE A 565 -1.66 -29.01 3.23
C ILE A 565 -2.93 -29.72 2.73
N GLU A 566 -2.88 -31.04 2.50
CA GLU A 566 -4.05 -31.82 2.11
C GLU A 566 -5.10 -31.84 3.22
N HIS A 567 -4.67 -31.95 4.48
CA HIS A 567 -5.57 -31.84 5.63
C HIS A 567 -6.29 -30.50 5.64
N LYS A 568 -5.59 -29.38 5.34
CA LYS A 568 -6.20 -28.05 5.27
C LYS A 568 -7.22 -27.94 4.14
N ASN A 569 -6.89 -28.45 2.96
CA ASN A 569 -7.83 -28.47 1.84
C ASN A 569 -9.10 -29.26 2.18
N ALA A 570 -8.98 -30.41 2.81
CA ALA A 570 -10.12 -31.20 3.26
C ALA A 570 -11.00 -30.48 4.30
N VAL A 571 -10.37 -29.69 5.19
CA VAL A 571 -11.09 -28.82 6.15
C VAL A 571 -11.89 -27.73 5.43
N TYR A 572 -11.30 -27.04 4.45
CA TYR A 572 -12.00 -26.02 3.67
C TYR A 572 -13.11 -26.62 2.80
N ALA A 573 -12.88 -27.81 2.21
CA ALA A 573 -13.91 -28.55 1.48
C ALA A 573 -15.10 -28.85 2.39
N TYR A 574 -14.84 -29.38 3.59
CA TYR A 574 -15.91 -29.64 4.57
C TYR A 574 -16.68 -28.37 4.93
N TYR A 575 -16.03 -27.23 5.21
CA TYR A 575 -16.73 -25.98 5.56
C TYR A 575 -17.60 -25.48 4.41
N PHE A 576 -17.13 -25.57 3.18
CA PHE A 576 -17.92 -25.21 2.00
C PHE A 576 -19.15 -26.09 1.84
N TYR A 577 -18.98 -27.41 1.79
CA TYR A 577 -20.09 -28.33 1.60
C TYR A 577 -21.07 -28.35 2.76
N ARG A 578 -20.55 -28.25 3.98
CA ARG A 578 -21.37 -28.13 5.19
C ARG A 578 -22.23 -26.87 5.19
N LEU A 579 -21.72 -25.76 4.74
CA LEU A 579 -22.45 -24.50 4.67
C LEU A 579 -23.64 -24.57 3.69
N ILE A 580 -23.43 -25.21 2.53
CA ILE A 580 -24.46 -25.29 1.48
C ILE A 580 -25.43 -26.49 1.63
N GLN A 581 -25.11 -27.50 2.47
CA GLN A 581 -25.86 -28.76 2.51
C GLN A 581 -27.34 -28.57 2.88
N ARG A 582 -27.69 -27.61 3.73
CA ARG A 582 -29.08 -27.35 4.16
C ARG A 582 -29.67 -26.09 3.53
N ALA A 583 -28.92 -25.27 2.84
CA ALA A 583 -29.43 -24.07 2.18
C ALA A 583 -30.34 -24.41 1.00
N GLU A 584 -31.37 -23.56 0.78
CA GLU A 584 -32.30 -23.67 -0.34
C GLU A 584 -31.86 -22.80 -1.52
N ASN A 585 -31.45 -21.55 -1.26
CA ASN A 585 -30.98 -20.61 -2.27
C ASN A 585 -29.52 -20.29 -2.02
N ILE A 586 -28.67 -20.57 -3.01
CA ILE A 586 -27.21 -20.46 -2.93
C ILE A 586 -26.71 -19.59 -4.08
N THR A 587 -26.11 -18.47 -3.77
CA THR A 587 -25.51 -17.56 -4.74
C THR A 587 -24.01 -17.48 -4.48
N LEU A 588 -23.21 -17.90 -5.47
CA LEU A 588 -21.75 -17.93 -5.37
C LEU A 588 -21.14 -16.94 -6.35
N LEU A 589 -20.42 -15.97 -5.83
CA LEU A 589 -19.77 -14.92 -6.63
C LEU A 589 -18.24 -15.08 -6.62
N TYR A 590 -17.65 -14.90 -7.78
CA TYR A 590 -16.22 -14.89 -7.93
C TYR A 590 -15.75 -13.74 -8.84
N ASN A 591 -14.48 -13.35 -8.70
CA ASN A 591 -13.88 -12.27 -9.44
C ASN A 591 -13.10 -12.80 -10.64
N THR A 592 -13.30 -12.21 -11.83
CA THR A 592 -12.61 -12.59 -13.06
C THR A 592 -11.41 -11.74 -13.40
N SER A 593 -11.18 -10.60 -12.69
CA SER A 593 -10.01 -9.77 -12.94
C SER A 593 -8.74 -10.40 -12.39
N SER A 594 -7.66 -10.34 -13.15
CA SER A 594 -6.33 -10.76 -12.71
C SER A 594 -5.57 -9.56 -12.12
N ASN A 595 -5.18 -9.65 -10.86
CA ASN A 595 -4.26 -8.71 -10.22
C ASN A 595 -2.93 -9.43 -9.94
N GLY A 596 -1.93 -9.20 -10.79
CA GLY A 596 -0.60 -9.78 -10.61
C GLY A 596 -0.59 -11.32 -10.65
N LEU A 597 -0.35 -11.95 -9.51
CA LEU A 597 -0.27 -13.42 -9.37
C LEU A 597 -1.64 -14.12 -9.30
N ASN A 598 -2.72 -13.40 -8.96
CA ASN A 598 -4.07 -13.95 -8.88
C ASN A 598 -4.75 -13.90 -10.27
N ARG A 599 -5.05 -15.07 -10.81
CA ARG A 599 -5.57 -15.22 -12.18
C ARG A 599 -7.08 -15.00 -12.32
N GLY A 600 -7.80 -14.64 -11.26
CA GLY A 600 -9.26 -14.46 -11.32
C GLY A 600 -10.02 -15.76 -11.60
N GLU A 601 -9.52 -16.91 -11.12
CA GLU A 601 -10.12 -18.22 -11.32
C GLU A 601 -11.18 -18.50 -10.25
N GLU A 602 -12.29 -19.18 -10.63
CA GLU A 602 -13.29 -19.67 -9.70
C GLU A 602 -12.69 -20.73 -8.77
N SER A 603 -13.19 -20.83 -7.54
CA SER A 603 -12.73 -21.82 -6.57
C SER A 603 -12.92 -23.23 -7.09
N ARG A 604 -11.94 -24.11 -6.81
CA ARG A 604 -12.03 -25.53 -7.12
C ARG A 604 -13.30 -26.20 -6.54
N PHE A 605 -13.82 -25.68 -5.44
CA PHE A 605 -15.05 -26.21 -4.85
C PHE A 605 -16.30 -25.89 -5.68
N MET A 606 -16.30 -24.74 -6.41
CA MET A 606 -17.35 -24.43 -7.37
C MET A 606 -17.29 -25.39 -8.56
N LEU A 607 -16.09 -25.64 -9.08
CA LEU A 607 -15.88 -26.61 -10.17
C LEU A 607 -16.28 -28.03 -9.75
N GLN A 608 -15.87 -28.44 -8.53
CA GLN A 608 -16.23 -29.73 -7.98
C GLN A 608 -17.76 -29.88 -7.84
N LEU A 609 -18.44 -28.87 -7.28
CA LEU A 609 -19.90 -28.88 -7.14
C LEU A 609 -20.61 -28.90 -8.51
N LEU A 610 -20.04 -28.26 -9.52
CA LEU A 610 -20.58 -28.27 -10.89
C LEU A 610 -20.48 -29.66 -11.54
N VAL A 611 -19.37 -30.39 -11.33
CA VAL A 611 -19.10 -31.68 -11.95
C VAL A 611 -19.74 -32.83 -11.18
N GLU A 612 -19.65 -32.82 -9.86
CA GLU A 612 -20.06 -33.91 -8.98
C GLU A 612 -21.46 -33.68 -8.35
N GLY A 613 -21.93 -32.46 -8.31
CA GLY A 613 -23.16 -32.05 -7.63
C GLY A 613 -24.42 -32.57 -8.38
N PRO A 614 -25.51 -32.85 -7.63
CA PRO A 614 -26.76 -33.38 -8.23
C PRO A 614 -27.67 -32.25 -8.79
N HIS A 615 -27.22 -30.98 -8.71
CA HIS A 615 -28.05 -29.81 -9.00
C HIS A 615 -27.73 -29.19 -10.34
N LYS A 616 -28.74 -28.60 -10.97
CA LYS A 616 -28.56 -27.71 -12.13
C LYS A 616 -28.12 -26.35 -11.63
N ILE A 617 -26.96 -25.89 -12.11
CA ILE A 617 -26.37 -24.59 -11.73
C ILE A 617 -26.63 -23.58 -12.84
N THR A 618 -27.16 -22.41 -12.48
CA THR A 618 -27.30 -21.26 -13.37
C THR A 618 -26.05 -20.41 -13.34
N ARG A 619 -25.47 -20.10 -14.52
CA ARG A 619 -24.30 -19.22 -14.63
C ARG A 619 -24.71 -17.86 -15.16
N GLU A 620 -24.28 -16.81 -14.50
CA GLU A 620 -24.61 -15.41 -14.79
C GLU A 620 -23.35 -14.55 -14.77
N TYR A 621 -23.43 -13.41 -15.46
CA TYR A 621 -22.34 -12.46 -15.52
C TYR A 621 -22.84 -11.12 -14.99
N LEU A 622 -22.09 -10.54 -14.04
CA LEU A 622 -22.36 -9.22 -13.52
C LEU A 622 -21.58 -8.20 -14.34
N GLU A 623 -22.29 -7.48 -15.22
CA GLU A 623 -21.72 -6.36 -15.95
C GLU A 623 -21.81 -5.10 -15.09
N ALA A 624 -20.67 -4.45 -14.83
CA ALA A 624 -20.68 -3.10 -14.28
C ALA A 624 -21.19 -2.16 -15.37
N GLY A 625 -22.45 -1.73 -15.26
CA GLY A 625 -23.27 -1.10 -16.28
C GLY A 625 -22.79 0.19 -16.96
N GLN A 626 -21.51 0.36 -17.19
CA GLN A 626 -20.96 1.37 -18.09
C GLN A 626 -19.97 0.70 -19.03
N SER A 627 -20.37 0.59 -20.30
CA SER A 627 -19.39 0.40 -21.37
C SER A 627 -18.29 1.45 -21.21
N PRO A 628 -17.00 1.08 -21.30
CA PRO A 628 -15.95 2.07 -21.31
C PRO A 628 -16.28 3.04 -22.44
N GLN A 629 -16.66 4.26 -22.08
CA GLN A 629 -16.79 5.32 -23.08
C GLN A 629 -15.42 5.47 -23.69
N GLY A 630 -15.34 5.28 -25.02
CA GLY A 630 -14.12 5.58 -25.75
C GLY A 630 -13.68 6.99 -25.38
N THR A 631 -12.39 7.18 -25.16
CA THR A 631 -11.84 8.50 -24.88
C THR A 631 -12.14 9.41 -26.07
N THR A 632 -13.13 10.28 -25.96
CA THR A 632 -13.34 11.35 -26.94
C THR A 632 -12.23 12.36 -26.80
N ASP A 633 -11.67 12.79 -27.92
CA ASP A 633 -10.68 13.87 -27.94
C ASP A 633 -11.28 15.12 -27.30
N ILE A 634 -10.55 15.71 -26.38
CA ILE A 634 -10.98 16.91 -25.69
C ILE A 634 -10.64 18.12 -26.52
N SER A 635 -11.66 18.91 -26.88
CA SER A 635 -11.55 20.19 -27.56
C SER A 635 -12.24 21.27 -26.71
N ILE A 636 -11.60 22.42 -26.60
CA ILE A 636 -12.17 23.59 -25.91
C ILE A 636 -12.40 24.67 -26.95
N GLU A 637 -13.67 24.90 -27.25
CA GLU A 637 -14.11 25.96 -28.14
C GLU A 637 -13.81 27.34 -27.51
N LYS A 638 -13.43 28.30 -28.34
CA LYS A 638 -13.25 29.69 -27.92
C LYS A 638 -14.59 30.44 -27.80
N THR A 639 -15.42 29.96 -26.86
CA THR A 639 -16.63 30.68 -26.46
C THR A 639 -16.31 32.15 -26.12
N PRO A 640 -17.30 33.07 -26.16
CA PRO A 640 -17.05 34.48 -25.78
C PRO A 640 -16.31 34.63 -24.43
N GLU A 641 -16.61 33.77 -23.46
CA GLU A 641 -15.96 33.76 -22.14
C GLU A 641 -14.50 33.33 -22.23
N VAL A 642 -14.21 32.27 -22.96
CA VAL A 642 -12.84 31.74 -23.16
C VAL A 642 -12.01 32.75 -23.95
N PHE A 643 -12.60 33.34 -24.99
CA PHE A 643 -11.93 34.36 -25.82
C PHE A 643 -11.63 35.63 -25.02
N GLU A 644 -12.59 36.11 -24.24
CA GLU A 644 -12.37 37.28 -23.36
C GLU A 644 -11.27 37.00 -22.31
N ARG A 645 -11.23 35.80 -21.74
CA ARG A 645 -10.16 35.39 -20.83
C ARG A 645 -8.78 35.39 -21.54
N LEU A 646 -8.71 34.91 -22.77
CA LEU A 646 -7.49 34.93 -23.60
C LEU A 646 -7.07 36.38 -23.90
N ARG A 647 -8.03 37.23 -24.31
CA ARG A 647 -7.82 38.64 -24.57
C ARG A 647 -7.34 39.38 -23.33
N CYS A 648 -8.05 39.28 -22.22
CA CYS A 648 -7.66 39.91 -20.96
C CYS A 648 -6.27 39.47 -20.48
N SER A 649 -5.86 38.23 -20.81
CA SER A 649 -4.54 37.74 -20.44
C SER A 649 -3.41 38.41 -21.23
N TYR A 650 -3.62 38.84 -22.45
CA TYR A 650 -2.52 39.26 -23.35
C TYR A 650 -2.69 40.61 -24.04
N ASP A 651 -3.90 41.19 -24.07
CA ASP A 651 -4.09 42.50 -24.69
C ASP A 651 -3.50 43.62 -23.80
N CYS A 652 -2.64 44.43 -24.36
CA CYS A 652 -2.00 45.57 -23.71
C CYS A 652 -2.99 46.64 -23.22
N SER A 653 -4.25 46.63 -23.64
CA SER A 653 -5.30 47.51 -23.10
C SER A 653 -5.56 47.18 -21.61
N ASN A 654 -5.28 45.95 -21.18
CA ASN A 654 -5.28 45.54 -19.79
C ASN A 654 -3.90 45.77 -19.16
N PRO A 655 -3.78 46.64 -18.12
CA PRO A 655 -2.52 46.90 -17.45
C PRO A 655 -1.87 45.65 -16.81
N GLN A 656 -2.68 44.64 -16.46
CA GLN A 656 -2.26 43.38 -15.86
C GLN A 656 -1.96 42.29 -16.90
N SER A 657 -1.97 42.64 -18.21
CA SER A 657 -1.69 41.66 -19.26
C SER A 657 -0.27 41.11 -19.18
N TYR A 658 -0.13 39.86 -19.52
CA TYR A 658 1.14 39.14 -19.51
C TYR A 658 1.88 39.31 -20.86
N ILE A 659 3.19 39.10 -20.79
CA ILE A 659 4.01 38.95 -22.01
C ILE A 659 3.77 37.57 -22.62
N LEU A 660 3.47 37.52 -23.88
CA LEU A 660 3.37 36.24 -24.62
C LEU A 660 4.80 35.75 -24.93
N SER A 661 5.26 34.82 -24.14
CA SER A 661 6.65 34.34 -24.16
C SER A 661 6.92 33.31 -25.25
N PRO A 662 8.19 33.07 -25.66
CA PRO A 662 8.56 31.96 -26.55
C PRO A 662 8.09 30.62 -26.03
N SER A 663 8.12 30.43 -24.71
CA SER A 663 7.64 29.18 -24.05
C SER A 663 6.14 28.99 -24.25
N ALA A 664 5.34 30.07 -24.17
CA ALA A 664 3.90 30.03 -24.41
C ALA A 664 3.59 29.70 -25.90
N LEU A 665 4.30 30.32 -26.83
CA LEU A 665 4.17 30.05 -28.28
C LEU A 665 4.60 28.62 -28.60
N ASN A 666 5.70 28.15 -28.03
CA ASN A 666 6.13 26.77 -28.17
C ASN A 666 5.10 25.77 -27.61
N ALA A 667 4.48 26.07 -26.47
CA ALA A 667 3.43 25.23 -25.90
C ALA A 667 2.20 25.16 -26.83
N TYR A 668 1.81 26.27 -27.50
CA TYR A 668 0.73 26.27 -28.47
C TYR A 668 1.05 25.41 -29.71
N LEU A 669 2.25 25.55 -30.25
CA LEU A 669 2.74 24.76 -31.38
C LEU A 669 2.89 23.28 -31.07
N ASP A 670 3.18 22.93 -29.81
CA ASP A 670 3.29 21.55 -29.39
C ASP A 670 1.93 20.90 -29.04
N CYS A 671 1.04 21.65 -28.41
CA CYS A 671 -0.32 21.22 -28.04
C CYS A 671 -1.16 22.44 -27.68
N ARG A 672 -2.20 22.74 -28.49
CA ARG A 672 -3.08 23.88 -28.27
C ARG A 672 -3.80 23.81 -26.92
N LEU A 673 -4.21 22.61 -26.51
CA LEU A 673 -4.88 22.40 -25.21
C LEU A 673 -3.94 22.63 -24.02
N LYS A 674 -2.65 22.23 -24.12
CA LYS A 674 -1.62 22.54 -23.11
C LYS A 674 -1.42 24.04 -22.93
N PHE A 675 -1.42 24.80 -24.05
CA PHE A 675 -1.37 26.26 -24.02
C PHE A 675 -2.58 26.82 -23.27
N TYR A 676 -3.79 26.35 -23.55
CA TYR A 676 -4.99 26.78 -22.85
C TYR A 676 -4.90 26.55 -21.36
N TYR A 677 -4.61 25.31 -20.94
CA TYR A 677 -4.54 24.99 -19.50
C TYR A 677 -3.49 25.81 -18.77
N ARG A 678 -2.29 25.92 -19.32
CA ARG A 678 -1.16 26.55 -18.63
C ARG A 678 -1.20 28.09 -18.70
N TYR A 679 -1.56 28.65 -19.84
CA TYR A 679 -1.38 30.07 -20.15
C TYR A 679 -2.67 30.89 -20.21
N VAL A 680 -3.83 30.26 -20.42
CA VAL A 680 -5.14 30.92 -20.43
C VAL A 680 -5.90 30.60 -19.13
N ALA A 681 -6.10 29.31 -18.84
CA ALA A 681 -6.76 28.86 -17.61
C ALA A 681 -5.86 28.97 -16.36
N ARG A 682 -4.53 29.03 -16.56
CA ARG A 682 -3.51 29.21 -15.51
C ARG A 682 -3.51 28.09 -14.47
N LEU A 683 -3.77 26.86 -14.93
CA LEU A 683 -3.62 25.68 -14.10
C LEU A 683 -2.13 25.45 -13.84
N LYS A 684 -1.81 25.13 -12.61
CA LYS A 684 -0.47 24.72 -12.18
C LYS A 684 -0.56 23.37 -11.51
N ALA A 685 0.46 22.53 -11.71
CA ALA A 685 0.66 21.37 -10.87
C ALA A 685 0.90 21.84 -9.42
N PRO A 686 0.47 21.06 -8.41
CA PRO A 686 0.82 21.34 -7.02
C PRO A 686 2.34 21.43 -6.85
N ASP A 687 2.78 22.37 -6.02
CA ASP A 687 4.19 22.42 -5.63
C ASP A 687 4.54 21.18 -4.80
N GLU A 688 5.58 20.44 -5.21
CA GLU A 688 6.10 19.30 -4.48
C GLU A 688 7.45 19.63 -3.85
N VAL A 689 7.63 19.25 -2.59
CA VAL A 689 8.92 19.38 -1.92
C VAL A 689 9.80 18.22 -2.36
N SER A 690 10.90 18.54 -3.01
CA SER A 690 11.88 17.55 -3.47
C SER A 690 13.30 17.99 -3.15
N ALA A 691 14.07 17.03 -2.64
CA ALA A 691 15.52 17.16 -2.50
C ALA A 691 16.26 16.81 -3.82
N GLU A 692 15.53 16.27 -4.80
CA GLU A 692 16.07 15.89 -6.10
C GLU A 692 16.16 17.11 -7.04
N ILE A 693 17.13 17.09 -7.91
CA ILE A 693 17.35 18.12 -8.92
C ILE A 693 16.94 17.54 -10.26
N ASP A 694 15.79 17.99 -10.76
CA ASP A 694 15.37 17.67 -12.10
C ASP A 694 16.13 18.47 -13.16
N SER A 695 15.91 18.18 -14.42
CA SER A 695 16.59 18.86 -15.54
C SER A 695 16.28 20.36 -15.63
N ALA A 696 15.08 20.77 -15.18
CA ALA A 696 14.68 22.18 -15.23
C ALA A 696 15.38 22.96 -14.13
N LEU A 697 15.36 22.47 -12.90
CA LEU A 697 16.05 23.08 -11.76
C LEU A 697 17.57 23.11 -11.95
N PHE A 698 18.15 22.03 -12.52
CA PHE A 698 19.57 21.99 -12.91
C PHE A 698 19.91 23.13 -13.87
N GLY A 699 19.06 23.37 -14.88
CA GLY A 699 19.21 24.49 -15.80
C GLY A 699 19.15 25.83 -15.09
N THR A 700 18.15 26.05 -14.24
CA THR A 700 17.97 27.30 -13.48
C THR A 700 19.18 27.61 -12.60
N ILE A 701 19.69 26.59 -11.87
CA ILE A 701 20.89 26.75 -11.02
C ILE A 701 22.12 27.09 -11.88
N PHE A 702 22.26 26.46 -13.03
CA PHE A 702 23.36 26.78 -13.96
C PHE A 702 23.27 28.22 -14.49
N HIS A 703 22.09 28.65 -14.97
CA HIS A 703 21.90 30.02 -15.47
C HIS A 703 22.22 31.06 -14.41
N LEU A 704 21.72 30.89 -13.19
CA LEU A 704 22.04 31.80 -12.07
C LEU A 704 23.54 31.78 -11.73
N SER A 705 24.18 30.62 -11.73
CA SER A 705 25.62 30.51 -11.49
C SER A 705 26.44 31.24 -12.56
N ALA A 706 26.02 31.11 -13.83
CA ALA A 706 26.65 31.83 -14.94
C ALA A 706 26.42 33.35 -14.81
N GLN A 707 25.20 33.80 -14.49
CA GLN A 707 24.87 35.20 -14.26
C GLN A 707 25.76 35.80 -13.15
N LEU A 708 25.89 35.10 -12.01
CA LEU A 708 26.75 35.54 -10.90
C LEU A 708 28.23 35.71 -11.32
N ALA A 709 28.74 34.72 -12.08
CA ALA A 709 30.11 34.72 -12.55
C ALA A 709 30.40 35.90 -13.51
N TYR A 710 29.52 36.15 -14.47
CA TYR A 710 29.68 37.24 -15.42
C TYR A 710 29.37 38.66 -14.83
N THR A 711 28.45 38.73 -13.89
CA THR A 711 28.19 39.98 -13.13
C THR A 711 29.45 40.39 -12.37
N ASP A 712 30.14 39.47 -11.74
CA ASP A 712 31.41 39.77 -11.06
C ASP A 712 32.54 40.12 -12.03
N LEU A 713 32.65 39.46 -13.18
CA LEU A 713 33.64 39.82 -14.21
C LEU A 713 33.43 41.23 -14.79
N THR A 714 32.17 41.68 -14.85
CA THR A 714 31.79 42.96 -15.46
C THR A 714 31.60 44.09 -14.43
N ALA A 715 31.86 43.85 -13.15
CA ALA A 715 31.64 44.81 -12.08
C ALA A 715 32.40 46.14 -12.27
N ASN A 716 33.59 46.11 -12.85
CA ASN A 716 34.43 47.29 -13.07
C ASN A 716 34.44 47.76 -14.52
N ARG A 717 34.19 46.89 -15.47
CA ARG A 717 34.17 47.24 -16.92
C ARG A 717 33.38 46.22 -17.72
N LYS A 718 32.76 46.64 -18.80
CA LYS A 718 31.90 45.77 -19.66
C LYS A 718 32.68 44.89 -20.61
N ILE A 719 33.89 45.24 -20.99
CA ILE A 719 34.72 44.48 -21.94
C ILE A 719 35.48 43.40 -21.18
N ILE A 720 35.20 42.14 -21.53
CA ILE A 720 35.82 40.95 -20.93
C ILE A 720 37.06 40.59 -21.76
N GLN A 721 38.21 40.51 -21.06
CA GLN A 721 39.50 40.15 -21.68
C GLN A 721 39.84 38.66 -21.44
N LYS A 722 40.71 38.09 -22.29
CA LYS A 722 41.16 36.70 -22.15
C LYS A 722 41.77 36.39 -20.79
N GLU A 723 42.61 37.29 -20.29
CA GLU A 723 43.30 37.13 -19.01
C GLU A 723 42.37 37.06 -17.80
N GLU A 724 41.18 37.68 -17.87
CA GLU A 724 40.19 37.66 -16.80
C GLU A 724 39.47 36.32 -16.77
N LEU A 725 39.14 35.81 -17.97
CA LEU A 725 38.52 34.47 -18.11
C LEU A 725 39.48 33.39 -17.66
N GLU A 726 40.80 33.43 -18.06
CA GLU A 726 41.83 32.50 -17.62
C GLU A 726 41.99 32.52 -16.11
N ARG A 727 42.01 33.70 -15.48
CA ARG A 727 42.14 33.88 -14.02
C ARG A 727 40.94 33.23 -13.29
N LEU A 728 39.72 33.47 -13.78
CA LEU A 728 38.51 32.85 -13.21
C LEU A 728 38.49 31.33 -13.42
N LEU A 729 38.88 30.86 -14.60
CA LEU A 729 38.94 29.42 -14.92
C LEU A 729 39.87 28.64 -13.98
N ARG A 730 40.95 29.28 -13.50
CA ARG A 730 41.90 28.66 -12.54
C ARG A 730 41.43 28.77 -11.10
N ASN A 731 40.43 29.61 -10.80
CA ASN A 731 39.93 29.81 -9.42
C ASN A 731 38.68 28.95 -9.14
N GLU A 732 38.91 27.63 -8.89
CA GLU A 732 37.84 26.68 -8.62
C GLU A 732 36.98 27.04 -7.39
N VAL A 733 37.61 27.59 -6.35
CA VAL A 733 36.91 28.02 -5.12
C VAL A 733 35.88 29.11 -5.45
N LYS A 734 36.23 30.07 -6.29
CA LYS A 734 35.31 31.12 -6.70
C LYS A 734 34.15 30.59 -7.55
N LEU A 735 34.42 29.65 -8.46
CA LEU A 735 33.39 28.99 -9.25
C LEU A 735 32.43 28.18 -8.37
N GLN A 736 32.95 27.45 -7.39
CA GLN A 736 32.15 26.73 -6.42
C GLN A 736 31.25 27.66 -5.61
N ASN A 737 31.75 28.84 -5.20
CA ASN A 737 30.96 29.80 -4.43
C ASN A 737 29.75 30.34 -5.23
N TYR A 738 29.87 30.58 -6.54
CA TYR A 738 28.73 30.96 -7.37
C TYR A 738 27.69 29.87 -7.44
N VAL A 739 28.12 28.61 -7.60
CA VAL A 739 27.24 27.45 -7.61
C VAL A 739 26.54 27.29 -6.26
N ASP A 740 27.26 27.42 -5.13
CA ASP A 740 26.68 27.32 -3.80
C ASP A 740 25.65 28.42 -3.53
N LEU A 741 25.87 29.65 -4.01
CA LEU A 741 24.89 30.72 -3.94
C LEU A 741 23.64 30.41 -4.76
N ALA A 742 23.81 29.89 -5.97
CA ALA A 742 22.69 29.49 -6.82
C ALA A 742 21.88 28.34 -6.21
N PHE A 743 22.52 27.35 -5.61
CA PHE A 743 21.85 26.27 -4.88
C PHE A 743 21.05 26.80 -3.68
N LYS A 744 21.62 27.72 -2.93
CA LYS A 744 20.95 28.35 -1.79
C LYS A 744 19.66 29.04 -2.23
N GLN A 745 19.71 29.79 -3.31
CA GLN A 745 18.58 30.57 -3.81
C GLN A 745 17.51 29.67 -4.45
N GLU A 746 17.89 28.74 -5.32
CA GLU A 746 16.94 28.04 -6.16
C GLU A 746 16.44 26.71 -5.55
N LEU A 747 17.32 25.93 -4.91
CA LEU A 747 16.95 24.65 -4.30
C LEU A 747 16.60 24.78 -2.82
N PHE A 748 17.53 25.30 -2.01
CA PHE A 748 17.35 25.34 -0.56
C PHE A 748 16.43 26.47 -0.09
N LYS A 749 16.27 27.52 -0.89
CA LYS A 749 15.51 28.75 -0.56
C LYS A 749 15.86 29.32 0.82
N VAL A 750 17.15 29.34 1.13
CA VAL A 750 17.71 29.82 2.40
C VAL A 750 18.49 31.11 2.21
N PRO A 751 18.68 31.94 3.30
CA PRO A 751 19.49 33.13 3.25
C PRO A 751 20.94 32.86 2.80
N ALA A 752 21.60 33.88 2.23
CA ALA A 752 22.93 33.73 1.66
C ALA A 752 24.03 33.38 2.67
N ASP A 753 23.85 33.66 3.95
CA ASP A 753 24.76 33.39 5.06
C ASP A 753 24.67 31.94 5.58
N GLU A 754 23.62 31.24 5.29
CA GLU A 754 23.44 29.81 5.69
C GLU A 754 24.26 28.90 4.78
N LYS A 755 25.00 27.91 5.33
CA LYS A 755 25.75 26.94 4.53
C LYS A 755 24.80 25.85 4.00
N PRO A 756 24.84 25.54 2.69
CA PRO A 756 24.05 24.44 2.15
C PRO A 756 24.63 23.09 2.60
N GLU A 757 23.77 22.22 3.11
CA GLU A 757 24.13 20.83 3.40
C GLU A 757 23.73 19.96 2.21
N TYR A 758 24.68 19.63 1.35
CA TYR A 758 24.48 18.80 0.19
C TYR A 758 24.30 17.34 0.58
N ASN A 759 23.30 16.66 0.02
CA ASN A 759 23.31 15.20 -0.05
C ASN A 759 24.26 14.72 -1.17
N GLY A 760 24.47 13.40 -1.25
CA GLY A 760 25.42 12.83 -2.23
C GLY A 760 25.12 13.20 -3.69
N VAL A 761 23.84 13.17 -4.09
CA VAL A 761 23.39 13.51 -5.46
C VAL A 761 23.52 14.99 -5.73
N GLN A 762 23.16 15.84 -4.79
CA GLN A 762 23.30 17.30 -4.89
C GLN A 762 24.78 17.71 -4.99
N LEU A 763 25.66 17.06 -4.25
CA LEU A 763 27.11 17.31 -4.34
C LEU A 763 27.64 16.97 -5.73
N ILE A 764 27.20 15.85 -6.32
CA ILE A 764 27.57 15.46 -7.68
C ILE A 764 27.08 16.52 -8.68
N ASN A 765 25.79 16.95 -8.58
CA ASN A 765 25.22 17.98 -9.44
C ASN A 765 25.99 19.32 -9.31
N SER A 766 26.35 19.74 -8.10
CA SER A 766 27.17 20.93 -7.87
C SER A 766 28.51 20.85 -8.61
N LYS A 767 29.20 19.72 -8.53
CA LYS A 767 30.47 19.47 -9.25
C LYS A 767 30.28 19.50 -10.78
N VAL A 768 29.19 18.93 -11.28
CA VAL A 768 28.87 18.96 -12.71
C VAL A 768 28.62 20.39 -13.17
N ILE A 769 27.87 21.21 -12.40
CA ILE A 769 27.62 22.61 -12.74
C ILE A 769 28.93 23.42 -12.75
N VAL A 770 29.83 23.20 -11.79
CA VAL A 770 31.19 23.82 -11.82
C VAL A 770 31.94 23.43 -13.10
N SER A 771 31.85 22.16 -13.51
CA SER A 771 32.46 21.71 -14.78
C SER A 771 31.84 22.42 -15.99
N TYR A 772 30.51 22.61 -15.99
CA TYR A 772 29.79 23.31 -17.06
C TYR A 772 30.16 24.80 -17.10
N LEU A 773 30.36 25.47 -15.96
CA LEU A 773 30.89 26.83 -15.92
C LEU A 773 32.30 26.90 -16.51
N LYS A 774 33.16 25.93 -16.22
CA LYS A 774 34.48 25.85 -16.83
C LYS A 774 34.42 25.66 -18.35
N GLN A 775 33.44 24.88 -18.85
CA GLN A 775 33.23 24.70 -20.30
C GLN A 775 32.73 26.00 -20.96
N LEU A 776 31.80 26.69 -20.32
CA LEU A 776 31.35 28.02 -20.78
C LEU A 776 32.48 29.00 -20.89
N LEU A 777 33.31 29.13 -19.85
CA LEU A 777 34.46 30.02 -19.82
C LEU A 777 35.53 29.68 -20.89
N ARG A 778 35.77 28.39 -21.17
CA ARG A 778 36.66 27.94 -22.24
C ARG A 778 36.17 28.31 -23.61
N ASN A 779 34.85 28.15 -23.86
CA ASN A 779 34.25 28.59 -25.12
C ASN A 779 34.38 30.10 -25.31
N ASP A 780 34.16 30.89 -24.27
CA ASP A 780 34.29 32.33 -24.33
C ASP A 780 35.73 32.81 -24.45
N LEU A 781 36.69 32.03 -23.98
CA LEU A 781 38.13 32.32 -24.14
C LEU A 781 38.53 32.36 -25.61
N GLN A 782 37.89 31.53 -26.45
CA GLN A 782 38.13 31.55 -27.92
C GLN A 782 37.47 32.75 -28.59
N TYR A 783 36.36 33.29 -27.99
CA TYR A 783 35.62 34.40 -28.54
C TYR A 783 36.13 35.78 -28.03
N ALA A 784 36.74 35.85 -26.87
CA ALA A 784 37.27 37.07 -26.27
C ALA A 784 38.36 37.78 -27.16
N PRO A 785 38.46 39.13 -27.10
CA PRO A 785 37.70 40.03 -26.25
C PRO A 785 36.29 40.34 -26.80
N PHE A 786 35.31 40.62 -25.89
CA PHE A 786 33.97 41.00 -26.25
C PHE A 786 33.34 41.90 -25.16
N GLU A 787 32.37 42.72 -25.52
CA GLU A 787 31.61 43.53 -24.58
C GLU A 787 30.38 42.77 -24.07
N MET A 788 30.22 42.62 -22.75
CA MET A 788 29.00 42.11 -22.17
C MET A 788 27.93 43.22 -22.13
N VAL A 789 26.89 43.05 -22.96
CA VAL A 789 25.80 44.03 -23.07
C VAL A 789 24.80 43.86 -21.93
N ALA A 790 24.35 42.60 -21.70
CA ALA A 790 23.44 42.27 -20.60
C ALA A 790 23.41 40.75 -20.35
N MET A 791 23.05 40.42 -19.10
CA MET A 791 22.66 39.05 -18.65
C MET A 791 21.23 39.08 -18.14
N GLU A 792 20.48 38.02 -18.35
CA GLU A 792 19.08 37.82 -17.90
C GLU A 792 18.22 39.08 -18.13
N LYS A 793 18.29 39.64 -19.34
CA LYS A 793 17.61 40.90 -19.65
C LYS A 793 16.20 40.65 -20.18
N PRO A 794 15.16 41.19 -19.53
CA PRO A 794 13.82 41.18 -20.09
C PRO A 794 13.73 42.09 -21.34
N VAL A 795 13.14 41.54 -22.42
CA VAL A 795 12.89 42.24 -23.68
C VAL A 795 11.45 42.03 -24.13
N ALA A 796 10.85 43.05 -24.71
CA ALA A 796 9.50 42.93 -25.28
C ALA A 796 9.32 43.87 -26.48
N GLU A 797 8.49 43.48 -27.41
CA GLU A 797 8.01 44.24 -28.56
C GLU A 797 6.46 44.24 -28.56
N LYS A 798 5.85 45.37 -28.93
CA LYS A 798 4.38 45.45 -29.13
C LYS A 798 4.04 45.13 -30.57
N ILE A 799 3.13 44.18 -30.76
CA ILE A 799 2.59 43.82 -32.10
C ILE A 799 1.08 43.89 -32.05
N THR A 800 0.49 44.62 -33.04
CA THR A 800 -0.95 44.68 -33.22
C THR A 800 -1.40 43.70 -34.29
N ILE A 801 -2.36 42.86 -33.97
CA ILE A 801 -3.02 41.94 -34.92
C ILE A 801 -4.48 42.35 -35.12
N GLN A 802 -5.03 42.04 -36.26
CA GLN A 802 -6.46 42.20 -36.55
C GLN A 802 -7.16 40.86 -36.30
N THR A 803 -8.21 40.91 -35.50
CA THR A 803 -9.07 39.75 -35.18
C THR A 803 -10.52 40.03 -35.60
N GLY A 804 -11.39 39.02 -35.53
CA GLY A 804 -12.83 39.21 -35.85
C GLY A 804 -13.53 40.23 -34.93
N GLN A 805 -13.04 40.46 -33.73
CA GLN A 805 -13.56 41.44 -32.76
C GLN A 805 -12.79 42.79 -32.71
N GLY A 806 -11.90 43.03 -33.68
CA GLY A 806 -11.11 44.24 -33.75
C GLY A 806 -9.61 44.04 -33.47
N PRO A 807 -8.84 45.16 -33.42
CA PRO A 807 -7.41 45.06 -33.19
C PRO A 807 -7.08 44.68 -31.74
N ILE A 808 -6.10 43.80 -31.58
CA ILE A 808 -5.53 43.41 -30.29
C ILE A 808 -4.04 43.74 -30.32
N THR A 809 -3.55 44.44 -29.32
CA THR A 809 -2.11 44.76 -29.19
C THR A 809 -1.48 43.87 -28.12
N LEU A 810 -0.53 43.04 -28.55
CA LEU A 810 0.16 42.03 -27.71
C LEU A 810 1.56 42.50 -27.38
N ARG A 811 2.07 42.09 -26.22
CA ARG A 811 3.51 42.19 -25.85
C ARG A 811 4.14 40.82 -26.10
N LEU A 812 5.05 40.71 -27.06
CA LEU A 812 5.87 39.54 -27.30
C LEU A 812 7.24 39.73 -26.67
N GLY A 813 7.74 38.74 -25.96
CA GLY A 813 9.05 38.85 -25.38
C GLY A 813 9.34 37.79 -24.31
N GLY A 814 10.36 38.03 -23.56
CA GLY A 814 10.83 37.15 -22.47
C GLY A 814 12.16 37.63 -21.96
N THR A 815 12.92 36.75 -21.32
CA THR A 815 14.25 37.05 -20.78
C THR A 815 15.31 36.39 -21.68
N ILE A 816 16.27 37.24 -22.13
CA ILE A 816 17.43 36.78 -22.88
C ILE A 816 18.54 36.40 -21.89
N ASP A 817 19.06 35.20 -21.94
CA ASP A 817 20.07 34.71 -21.01
C ASP A 817 21.33 35.58 -21.05
N ARG A 818 21.84 35.89 -22.27
CA ARG A 818 23.01 36.72 -22.47
C ARG A 818 22.97 37.47 -23.78
N MET A 819 23.41 38.73 -23.75
CA MET A 819 23.74 39.53 -24.91
C MET A 819 25.18 40.03 -24.81
N ASP A 820 25.97 39.82 -25.84
CA ASP A 820 27.31 40.33 -25.96
C ASP A 820 27.55 40.94 -27.33
N ALA A 821 28.49 41.92 -27.43
CA ALA A 821 28.86 42.59 -28.66
C ALA A 821 30.34 42.42 -28.97
N LYS A 822 30.61 42.19 -30.27
CA LYS A 822 31.96 42.16 -30.80
C LYS A 822 31.95 42.79 -32.19
N ASP A 823 32.80 43.75 -32.36
CA ASP A 823 32.85 44.58 -33.59
C ASP A 823 31.48 45.23 -33.90
N THR A 824 30.86 44.88 -35.04
CA THR A 824 29.55 45.35 -35.45
C THR A 824 28.39 44.40 -35.23
N THR A 825 28.62 43.33 -34.42
CA THR A 825 27.67 42.24 -34.23
C THR A 825 27.25 42.15 -32.76
N LEU A 826 25.91 42.18 -32.51
CA LEU A 826 25.27 41.81 -31.27
C LEU A 826 24.91 40.34 -31.30
N ARG A 827 25.49 39.55 -30.42
CA ARG A 827 25.19 38.12 -30.28
C ARG A 827 24.14 37.94 -29.18
N ILE A 828 23.11 37.17 -29.48
CA ILE A 828 22.10 36.73 -28.51
C ILE A 828 22.39 35.29 -28.23
N VAL A 829 22.78 34.98 -27.00
CA VAL A 829 23.14 33.62 -26.55
C VAL A 829 22.11 33.08 -25.61
N ASP A 830 21.56 31.92 -25.92
CA ASP A 830 20.66 31.15 -25.09
C ASP A 830 21.41 29.88 -24.66
N TYR A 831 21.47 29.61 -23.34
CA TYR A 831 22.20 28.49 -22.77
C TYR A 831 21.32 27.24 -22.68
N LYS A 832 21.87 26.08 -23.06
CA LYS A 832 21.20 24.80 -22.91
C LYS A 832 22.10 23.79 -22.21
N THR A 833 21.68 23.33 -21.05
CA THR A 833 22.39 22.32 -20.25
C THR A 833 22.12 20.91 -20.74
N GLY A 834 21.02 20.70 -21.51
CA GLY A 834 20.65 19.41 -22.12
C GLY A 834 20.20 19.56 -23.56
N GLY A 835 19.76 18.47 -24.17
CA GLY A 835 19.30 18.43 -25.56
C GLY A 835 20.44 18.28 -26.59
N SER A 836 20.11 18.46 -27.85
CA SER A 836 21.08 18.36 -28.96
C SER A 836 20.84 19.44 -30.01
N PRO A 837 21.92 19.98 -30.66
CA PRO A 837 21.78 20.90 -31.76
C PRO A 837 20.88 20.34 -32.86
N LYS A 838 20.02 21.18 -33.40
CA LYS A 838 19.18 20.87 -34.54
C LYS A 838 19.49 21.84 -35.66
N THR A 839 19.37 21.39 -36.90
CA THR A 839 19.57 22.21 -38.11
C THR A 839 18.28 22.20 -38.89
N PRO A 840 17.43 23.24 -38.83
CA PRO A 840 16.21 23.32 -39.60
C PRO A 840 16.54 23.59 -41.09
N ALA A 841 15.77 22.98 -41.98
CA ALA A 841 15.96 23.20 -43.41
C ALA A 841 15.56 24.63 -43.80
N ASN A 842 14.48 25.16 -43.21
CA ASN A 842 13.91 26.47 -43.47
C ASN A 842 13.19 27.03 -42.24
N ILE A 843 12.71 28.26 -42.34
CA ILE A 843 11.93 28.94 -41.30
C ILE A 843 10.60 28.23 -40.98
N GLU A 844 9.97 27.63 -41.98
CA GLU A 844 8.70 26.93 -41.84
C GLU A 844 8.73 25.83 -40.80
N GLN A 845 9.84 25.05 -40.70
CA GLN A 845 10.00 23.99 -39.71
C GLN A 845 9.98 24.47 -38.28
N LEU A 846 10.24 25.75 -38.03
CA LEU A 846 10.15 26.35 -36.68
C LEU A 846 8.69 26.43 -36.19
N PHE A 847 7.75 26.59 -37.15
CA PHE A 847 6.32 26.79 -36.91
C PHE A 847 5.48 25.53 -37.12
N THR A 848 5.99 24.51 -37.80
CA THR A 848 5.25 23.29 -38.11
C THR A 848 5.31 22.31 -36.93
N PRO A 849 4.16 21.90 -36.36
CA PRO A 849 4.13 20.91 -35.29
C PRO A 849 4.79 19.60 -35.74
N SER A 850 5.79 19.14 -35.00
CA SER A 850 6.46 17.85 -35.23
C SER A 850 7.18 17.39 -33.99
N GLU A 851 7.51 16.08 -33.89
CA GLU A 851 8.32 15.50 -32.78
C GLU A 851 9.70 16.17 -32.71
N THR A 852 10.27 16.51 -33.84
CA THR A 852 11.64 17.04 -33.95
C THR A 852 11.70 18.55 -34.14
N ARG A 853 10.61 19.29 -33.94
CA ARG A 853 10.56 20.75 -34.12
C ARG A 853 11.68 21.45 -33.33
N PRO A 854 12.44 22.38 -33.92
CA PRO A 854 13.54 23.05 -33.28
C PRO A 854 13.08 24.23 -32.41
N ASN A 855 12.42 23.93 -31.29
CA ASN A 855 11.81 24.87 -30.34
C ASN A 855 12.78 25.90 -29.77
N TYR A 856 14.05 25.51 -29.52
CA TYR A 856 15.06 26.45 -29.00
C TYR A 856 15.50 27.46 -30.07
N ILE A 857 15.57 27.07 -31.34
CA ILE A 857 15.90 27.99 -32.43
C ILE A 857 14.74 29.00 -32.61
N PHE A 858 13.49 28.52 -32.51
CA PHE A 858 12.33 29.42 -32.51
C PHE A 858 12.42 30.46 -31.40
N GLN A 859 12.77 30.10 -30.19
CA GLN A 859 12.97 31.00 -29.06
C GLN A 859 14.04 32.04 -29.36
N THR A 860 15.20 31.61 -29.81
CA THR A 860 16.33 32.52 -30.08
C THR A 860 16.07 33.42 -31.24
N PHE A 861 15.33 32.96 -32.28
CA PHE A 861 14.93 33.77 -33.39
C PHE A 861 13.89 34.83 -33.03
N LEU A 862 12.95 34.50 -32.12
CA LEU A 862 12.02 35.51 -31.57
C LEU A 862 12.76 36.64 -30.87
N TYR A 863 13.77 36.30 -30.06
CA TYR A 863 14.60 37.33 -29.42
C TYR A 863 15.41 38.14 -30.42
N ALA A 864 15.94 37.50 -31.46
CA ALA A 864 16.65 38.18 -32.54
C ALA A 864 15.74 39.15 -33.30
N ALA A 865 14.47 38.72 -33.57
CA ALA A 865 13.47 39.56 -34.23
C ALA A 865 13.10 40.80 -33.41
N ILE A 866 13.03 40.68 -32.07
CA ILE A 866 12.79 41.81 -31.14
C ILE A 866 13.97 42.74 -31.15
N MET A 867 15.19 42.23 -31.06
CA MET A 867 16.40 43.01 -30.91
C MET A 867 16.81 43.69 -32.21
N SER A 868 16.55 43.10 -33.40
CA SER A 868 16.87 43.71 -34.70
C SER A 868 16.21 45.07 -34.92
N ARG A 869 15.01 45.33 -34.32
CA ARG A 869 14.34 46.62 -34.38
C ARG A 869 14.80 47.62 -33.29
N GLN A 870 15.41 47.14 -32.25
CA GLN A 870 15.85 47.97 -31.10
C GLN A 870 17.30 48.38 -31.21
N GLN A 871 18.07 47.80 -32.12
CA GLN A 871 19.52 47.98 -32.26
C GLN A 871 19.92 48.21 -33.72
N SER A 872 20.98 48.99 -33.91
CA SER A 872 21.57 49.23 -35.25
C SER A 872 22.66 48.20 -35.64
N LEU A 873 23.08 47.37 -34.67
CA LEU A 873 24.09 46.33 -34.88
C LEU A 873 23.47 45.13 -35.63
N LYS A 874 24.28 44.34 -36.31
CA LYS A 874 23.88 43.05 -36.85
C LYS A 874 23.53 42.12 -35.71
N VAL A 875 22.38 41.46 -35.73
CA VAL A 875 21.97 40.51 -34.68
C VAL A 875 22.27 39.06 -35.08
N ALA A 876 23.06 38.37 -34.29
CA ALA A 876 23.45 36.97 -34.49
C ALA A 876 22.87 36.07 -33.39
N PRO A 877 21.80 35.33 -33.62
CA PRO A 877 21.25 34.37 -32.65
C PRO A 877 22.21 33.18 -32.49
N SER A 878 22.39 32.73 -31.23
CA SER A 878 23.32 31.64 -30.92
C SER A 878 22.74 30.73 -29.85
N LEU A 879 22.96 29.42 -30.00
CA LEU A 879 22.55 28.38 -29.03
C LEU A 879 23.78 27.69 -28.46
N LEU A 880 24.05 27.88 -27.18
CA LEU A 880 25.19 27.28 -26.53
C LEU A 880 24.82 26.04 -25.73
N TYR A 881 25.03 24.86 -26.30
CA TYR A 881 24.88 23.57 -25.61
C TYR A 881 26.12 23.29 -24.75
N ILE A 882 26.00 23.57 -23.45
CA ILE A 882 27.15 23.57 -22.52
C ILE A 882 27.88 22.22 -22.48
N HIS A 883 27.15 21.12 -22.44
CA HIS A 883 27.73 19.77 -22.40
C HIS A 883 28.53 19.41 -23.65
N ARG A 884 28.39 20.14 -24.76
CA ARG A 884 29.15 20.00 -26.00
C ARG A 884 30.26 21.03 -26.16
N ALA A 885 30.25 22.09 -25.39
CA ALA A 885 31.20 23.19 -25.47
C ALA A 885 32.65 22.79 -25.05
N ALA A 886 32.88 21.54 -24.62
CA ALA A 886 34.19 20.99 -24.35
C ALA A 886 34.97 20.64 -25.64
N SER A 887 34.30 20.47 -26.78
CA SER A 887 34.92 20.15 -28.04
C SER A 887 35.49 21.40 -28.72
N GLU A 888 36.72 21.35 -29.17
CA GLU A 888 37.39 22.44 -29.89
C GLU A 888 36.70 22.80 -31.24
N SER A 889 36.00 21.82 -31.82
CA SER A 889 35.22 21.99 -33.07
C SER A 889 33.80 22.52 -32.86
N TYR A 890 33.34 22.74 -31.62
CA TYR A 890 31.99 23.17 -31.33
C TYR A 890 31.82 24.66 -31.58
N SER A 891 30.77 25.02 -32.32
CA SER A 891 30.35 26.40 -32.53
C SER A 891 28.91 26.62 -32.05
N PRO A 892 28.62 27.69 -31.30
CA PRO A 892 27.27 28.03 -30.87
C PRO A 892 26.41 28.65 -31.95
N VAL A 893 26.95 28.88 -33.15
CA VAL A 893 26.24 29.50 -34.28
C VAL A 893 25.16 28.56 -34.76
N ILE A 894 23.94 29.09 -34.93
CA ILE A 894 22.83 28.33 -35.47
C ILE A 894 23.05 28.15 -36.98
N GLU A 895 22.89 26.95 -37.48
CA GLU A 895 23.00 26.61 -38.89
C GLU A 895 21.64 26.22 -39.44
N MET A 896 21.37 26.65 -40.69
CA MET A 896 20.15 26.29 -41.43
C MET A 896 20.55 25.65 -42.78
N GLY A 897 19.75 24.73 -43.24
CA GLY A 897 19.94 24.08 -44.57
C GLY A 897 19.38 22.66 -44.63
N GLU A 898 19.11 22.24 -45.86
CA GLU A 898 18.59 20.92 -46.17
C GLU A 898 19.60 19.81 -45.82
N PRO A 899 19.13 18.62 -45.45
CA PRO A 899 19.99 17.47 -45.21
C PRO A 899 20.87 17.19 -46.46
N ARG A 900 22.17 17.01 -46.22
CA ARG A 900 23.17 16.73 -47.28
C ARG A 900 23.54 17.92 -48.17
N GLN A 901 23.05 19.14 -47.87
CA GLN A 901 23.51 20.37 -48.53
C GLN A 901 24.41 21.18 -47.61
N PRO A 902 25.22 22.12 -48.15
CA PRO A 902 26.02 23.02 -47.34
C PRO A 902 25.09 23.84 -46.42
N LYS A 903 25.43 23.89 -45.13
CA LYS A 903 24.67 24.62 -44.11
C LYS A 903 25.05 26.09 -44.12
N ILE A 904 24.07 26.96 -43.91
CA ILE A 904 24.25 28.41 -43.88
C ILE A 904 24.29 28.83 -42.42
N PRO A 905 25.39 29.39 -41.91
CA PRO A 905 25.46 29.93 -40.56
C PRO A 905 24.67 31.23 -40.46
N VAL A 906 23.85 31.35 -39.42
CA VAL A 906 23.01 32.53 -39.14
C VAL A 906 23.82 33.58 -38.39
N ASN A 907 24.75 34.23 -39.06
CA ASN A 907 25.58 35.32 -38.54
C ASN A 907 24.90 36.70 -38.57
N ASN A 908 23.81 36.83 -39.30
CA ASN A 908 22.96 38.02 -39.39
C ASN A 908 21.51 37.57 -39.56
N PHE A 909 20.70 37.84 -38.58
CA PHE A 909 19.26 37.49 -38.56
C PHE A 909 18.46 38.25 -39.64
N ALA A 910 18.89 39.42 -40.05
CA ALA A 910 18.17 40.23 -41.05
C ALA A 910 17.79 39.48 -42.32
N PHE A 911 18.56 38.47 -42.73
CA PHE A 911 18.26 37.67 -43.93
C PHE A 911 17.03 36.75 -43.75
N PHE A 912 16.61 36.48 -42.51
CA PHE A 912 15.53 35.58 -42.19
C PHE A 912 14.34 36.32 -41.53
N GLU A 913 14.48 37.61 -41.23
CA GLU A 913 13.56 38.38 -40.39
C GLU A 913 12.17 38.49 -41.01
N ASP A 914 12.08 38.83 -42.29
CA ASP A 914 10.79 39.08 -42.96
C ASP A 914 9.94 37.79 -42.99
N GLU A 915 10.52 36.68 -43.42
CA GLU A 915 9.80 35.38 -43.43
C GLU A 915 9.41 34.94 -42.02
N PHE A 916 10.31 35.08 -41.01
CA PHE A 916 10.01 34.72 -39.63
C PHE A 916 8.86 35.56 -39.08
N ARG A 917 8.85 36.87 -39.32
CA ARG A 917 7.80 37.79 -38.86
C ARG A 917 6.46 37.51 -39.53
N GLU A 918 6.43 37.21 -40.81
CA GLU A 918 5.20 36.84 -41.52
C GLU A 918 4.56 35.60 -40.89
N ARG A 919 5.36 34.58 -40.69
CA ARG A 919 4.86 33.34 -40.06
C ARG A 919 4.45 33.56 -38.59
N LEU A 920 5.18 34.37 -37.87
CA LEU A 920 4.83 34.74 -36.49
C LEU A 920 3.48 35.47 -36.43
N GLN A 921 3.23 36.39 -37.35
CA GLN A 921 1.93 37.08 -37.46
C GLN A 921 0.78 36.13 -37.78
N ARG A 922 1.03 35.11 -38.62
CA ARG A 922 0.03 34.07 -38.92
C ARG A 922 -0.29 33.26 -37.68
N LEU A 923 0.73 32.82 -36.95
CA LEU A 923 0.57 32.09 -35.68
C LEU A 923 -0.22 32.90 -34.66
N LEU A 924 0.09 34.18 -34.51
CA LEU A 924 -0.65 35.06 -33.59
C LEU A 924 -2.10 35.24 -33.99
N LYS A 925 -2.40 35.38 -35.29
CA LYS A 925 -3.78 35.43 -35.76
C LYS A 925 -4.51 34.12 -35.46
N GLU A 926 -3.90 32.97 -35.68
CA GLU A 926 -4.48 31.66 -35.39
C GLU A 926 -4.79 31.50 -33.86
N ILE A 927 -3.88 31.91 -32.97
CA ILE A 927 -4.11 31.85 -31.54
C ILE A 927 -5.35 32.67 -31.14
N PHE A 928 -5.59 33.82 -31.78
CA PHE A 928 -6.71 34.69 -31.50
C PHE A 928 -7.86 34.58 -32.52
N ASP A 929 -7.90 33.53 -33.35
CA ASP A 929 -9.05 33.22 -34.17
C ASP A 929 -10.11 32.48 -33.31
N GLU A 930 -11.32 33.02 -33.26
CA GLU A 930 -12.45 32.47 -32.50
C GLU A 930 -12.90 31.10 -33.01
N ASN A 931 -12.69 30.82 -34.32
CA ASN A 931 -13.10 29.57 -34.94
C ASN A 931 -12.10 28.42 -34.74
N GLU A 932 -10.90 28.71 -34.27
CA GLU A 932 -9.85 27.72 -34.04
C GLU A 932 -9.86 27.26 -32.59
N PRO A 933 -10.36 26.04 -32.26
CA PRO A 933 -10.46 25.53 -30.90
C PRO A 933 -9.07 25.13 -30.32
N PHE A 934 -9.02 25.04 -29.01
CA PHE A 934 -7.86 24.44 -28.33
C PHE A 934 -7.99 22.92 -28.29
N THR A 935 -7.30 22.23 -29.22
CA THR A 935 -7.34 20.77 -29.39
C THR A 935 -6.16 20.07 -28.74
N GLN A 936 -6.33 18.79 -28.49
CA GLN A 936 -5.22 17.90 -28.09
C GLN A 936 -4.23 17.72 -29.24
N THR A 937 -2.96 17.49 -28.90
CA THR A 937 -1.95 17.11 -29.90
C THR A 937 -2.19 15.70 -30.41
N GLU A 938 -1.87 15.47 -31.71
CA GLU A 938 -1.85 14.12 -32.30
C GLU A 938 -0.62 13.31 -31.80
N ASP A 939 0.45 13.99 -31.41
CA ASP A 939 1.69 13.39 -30.93
C ASP A 939 1.55 12.99 -29.43
N THR A 940 1.10 11.76 -29.21
CA THR A 940 0.92 11.21 -27.85
C THR A 940 2.22 11.05 -27.04
N LYS A 941 3.38 11.03 -27.70
CA LYS A 941 4.68 11.00 -27.00
C LYS A 941 4.89 12.27 -26.17
N LYS A 942 4.40 13.42 -26.63
CA LYS A 942 4.45 14.68 -25.88
C LYS A 942 3.56 14.67 -24.62
N CYS A 943 2.57 13.79 -24.58
CA CYS A 943 1.68 13.64 -23.43
C CYS A 943 2.35 12.85 -22.28
N ALA A 944 3.36 12.03 -22.54
CA ALA A 944 4.01 11.18 -21.54
C ALA A 944 4.54 11.99 -20.34
N TYR A 945 5.07 13.21 -20.59
CA TYR A 945 5.64 14.11 -19.59
C TYR A 945 4.84 15.41 -19.43
N CYS A 946 3.54 15.38 -19.76
CA CYS A 946 2.70 16.57 -19.67
C CYS A 946 2.01 16.64 -18.30
N ASP A 947 2.10 17.79 -17.61
CA ASP A 947 1.45 18.06 -16.32
C ASP A 947 -0.07 17.84 -16.35
N PHE A 948 -0.68 17.99 -17.55
CA PHE A 948 -2.13 17.88 -17.78
C PHE A 948 -2.58 16.52 -18.30
N LYS A 949 -1.70 15.51 -18.33
CA LYS A 949 -1.98 14.15 -18.83
C LYS A 949 -3.27 13.56 -18.22
N ALA A 950 -3.44 13.65 -16.91
CA ALA A 950 -4.61 13.12 -16.22
C ALA A 950 -5.92 13.83 -16.62
N ILE A 951 -5.88 15.16 -16.80
CA ILE A 951 -7.03 15.96 -17.24
C ILE A 951 -7.38 15.62 -18.71
N CYS A 952 -6.36 15.42 -19.55
CA CYS A 952 -6.50 15.05 -20.94
C CYS A 952 -6.90 13.58 -21.15
N LYS A 953 -6.90 12.73 -20.13
CA LYS A 953 -7.19 11.28 -20.22
C LYS A 953 -6.27 10.55 -21.22
N ARG A 954 -4.98 10.89 -21.26
CA ARG A 954 -3.96 10.32 -22.18
C ARG A 954 -2.76 9.77 -21.47
#